data_263a9a5356f3c624d2a52154bc5ff908
#
_entry.id   263a9a5356f3c624d2a52154bc5ff908
#
_cell.length_a   1.000
_cell.length_b   1.000
_cell.length_c   1.000
_cell.angle_alpha   90.00
_cell.angle_beta   90.00
_cell.angle_gamma   90.00
#
_symmetry.space_group_name_H-M   'P 1'
#
loop_
_entity.id
_entity.type
_entity.pdbx_description
1 polymer ?
#
loop_
_entity_poly.entity_id
_entity_poly.type
_entity_poly.pdbx_seq_one_letter_code
_entity_poly.pdbx_strand_id
1 'polypeptide(L)'
;METQQKKLFTLEDLNFGGTNYHSLRPKNMFLEWWGDSLVHTDVEQCALVDPRTGREKVLFTLDDINRWAKSDDTHYVRHLSSATFPYPGKPIVAVGNKKAFTLVDFKKKRVVWQDSLSGQEAADWSPQSRATAYVDDHQLWVVDAGSHVRQLTTDGSRDIVYGESVHRNEWGITKGTFWSPDGQRLAFYRMDQSMVDDYPQVAIGDRIAQPQPDKYPMAGTNTHVVTVCVYDLTTGKTIRLQTPPVDYAAPTEPAQAPCYFTNLAWSPDGSTIYLQELNRDQDDCRLVAYDAATGRRLRELCRETGEKYVEPLHPIQFLPWDSTLFLLQSQRDGYNHLYLYNTGGELLRQLTSGPWEVLEVLGFNKKSHGVVIASNEKHPLQRNLYEVDAATGRRTPLDNGEGVHRGRLSASGALFYDKWQTPATPNTIAVATTDSPKPVVLLDAPDPWASYEQPLFEQGTLKAADGQTDLYWRMVKPAAFDATKRYPTVVYVYGGPHAHNVDASWHWASRSWETYMAQKGYIVFVLDNRGSEHRGRDFEQATFRQLGQVEMQDQMKGVEFLKSLPYVDAGRLGVHGWSFGGFMAISLMTNHPDVFKVGVAGGPVIDWRWYEVMYGERYMDTPQQNPEGYEKISLIGKAKDLKGRLQVIIGYNDLTVVPQHALAFLKACNEAGTQPDFYVYPGEDHNMRGHASVHLHERITRYFDDFLKP
;
A
#
# COMPACT_ATOMS: atom_id res chain seq x y z
N MET A 1 40.79 -27.45 0.15
CA MET A 1 39.66 -26.68 0.74
C MET A 1 38.40 -27.47 0.42
N GLU A 2 37.80 -28.09 1.42
CA GLU A 2 36.49 -28.72 1.24
C GLU A 2 35.50 -27.62 0.84
N THR A 3 34.95 -27.70 -0.36
CA THR A 3 33.84 -26.87 -0.78
C THR A 3 32.64 -27.20 0.13
N GLN A 4 32.39 -26.35 1.09
CA GLN A 4 31.24 -26.52 1.99
C GLN A 4 29.98 -26.56 1.14
N GLN A 5 29.25 -27.68 1.18
CA GLN A 5 28.02 -27.86 0.41
C GLN A 5 27.01 -26.80 0.85
N LYS A 6 26.53 -25.98 -0.08
CA LYS A 6 25.53 -24.94 0.16
C LYS A 6 24.19 -25.56 0.53
N LYS A 7 23.47 -24.87 1.42
CA LYS A 7 22.13 -25.29 1.87
C LYS A 7 21.09 -25.03 0.78
N LEU A 8 20.06 -25.84 0.78
CA LEU A 8 18.85 -25.59 0.01
C LEU A 8 17.82 -24.86 0.85
N PHE A 9 17.02 -24.02 0.21
CA PHE A 9 15.91 -23.32 0.86
C PHE A 9 14.71 -24.23 1.06
N THR A 10 13.98 -23.97 2.14
CA THR A 10 12.62 -24.48 2.36
C THR A 10 11.61 -23.34 2.30
N LEU A 11 10.32 -23.64 2.24
CA LEU A 11 9.28 -22.62 2.37
C LEU A 11 9.23 -22.01 3.77
N GLU A 12 9.66 -22.75 4.81
CA GLU A 12 9.84 -22.19 6.16
C GLU A 12 10.93 -21.11 6.22
N ASP A 13 11.88 -21.14 5.30
CA ASP A 13 12.93 -20.14 5.16
C ASP A 13 12.47 -18.91 4.38
N LEU A 14 11.70 -19.12 3.30
CA LEU A 14 11.42 -18.10 2.29
C LEU A 14 10.05 -17.42 2.44
N ASN A 15 9.06 -18.13 3.01
CA ASN A 15 7.72 -17.59 3.14
C ASN A 15 7.59 -16.75 4.42
N PHE A 16 6.91 -15.59 4.33
CA PHE A 16 6.72 -14.68 5.46
C PHE A 16 6.01 -15.32 6.68
N GLY A 17 5.26 -16.39 6.48
CA GLY A 17 4.65 -17.19 7.54
C GLY A 17 5.53 -18.33 8.07
N GLY A 18 6.72 -18.50 7.50
CA GLY A 18 7.66 -19.55 7.86
C GLY A 18 8.45 -19.25 9.13
N THR A 19 8.90 -20.30 9.81
CA THR A 19 9.59 -20.19 11.12
C THR A 19 10.95 -19.52 11.02
N ASN A 20 11.64 -19.66 9.90
CA ASN A 20 13.00 -19.14 9.70
C ASN A 20 13.06 -17.83 8.90
N TYR A 21 11.91 -17.35 8.42
CA TYR A 21 11.82 -16.22 7.49
C TYR A 21 12.57 -14.97 7.95
N HIS A 22 12.40 -14.59 9.21
CA HIS A 22 13.02 -13.38 9.75
C HIS A 22 14.54 -13.45 9.78
N SER A 23 15.13 -14.63 9.99
CA SER A 23 16.59 -14.81 10.02
C SER A 23 17.22 -14.77 8.61
N LEU A 24 16.43 -14.94 7.56
CA LEU A 24 16.85 -14.93 6.16
C LEU A 24 16.47 -13.65 5.42
N ARG A 25 15.97 -12.65 6.12
CA ARG A 25 15.82 -11.30 5.58
C ARG A 25 17.11 -10.49 5.77
N PRO A 26 17.37 -9.51 4.88
CA PRO A 26 18.45 -8.58 5.11
C PRO A 26 18.33 -7.90 6.47
N LYS A 27 19.44 -7.80 7.19
CA LYS A 27 19.49 -7.09 8.48
C LYS A 27 19.00 -5.66 8.31
N ASN A 28 18.30 -5.17 9.32
CA ASN A 28 17.76 -3.82 9.39
C ASN A 28 18.09 -3.19 10.75
N MET A 29 18.02 -1.86 10.81
CA MET A 29 18.05 -1.08 12.04
C MET A 29 16.76 -0.29 12.14
N PHE A 30 16.17 -0.23 13.33
CA PHE A 30 15.07 0.67 13.62
C PHE A 30 15.64 2.02 14.05
N LEU A 31 15.34 3.06 13.29
CA LEU A 31 15.82 4.41 13.52
C LEU A 31 14.65 5.35 13.69
N GLU A 32 14.77 6.27 14.62
CA GLU A 32 13.74 7.26 14.90
C GLU A 32 14.38 8.64 15.12
N TRP A 33 13.64 9.69 14.81
CA TRP A 33 14.09 11.05 15.03
C TRP A 33 13.54 11.61 16.35
N TRP A 34 14.44 12.13 17.16
CA TRP A 34 14.14 12.99 18.30
C TRP A 34 14.62 14.42 17.95
N GLY A 35 13.72 15.22 17.37
CA GLY A 35 14.13 16.47 16.75
C GLY A 35 15.11 16.22 15.60
N ASP A 36 16.29 16.82 15.69
CA ASP A 36 17.39 16.57 14.75
C ASP A 36 18.41 15.54 15.27
N SER A 37 18.08 14.86 16.34
CA SER A 37 18.91 13.78 16.89
C SER A 37 18.42 12.43 16.39
N LEU A 38 19.32 11.63 15.84
CA LEU A 38 19.02 10.28 15.38
C LEU A 38 19.14 9.29 16.53
N VAL A 39 18.12 8.46 16.73
CA VAL A 39 18.08 7.44 17.77
C VAL A 39 17.93 6.06 17.12
N HIS A 40 18.82 5.15 17.47
CA HIS A 40 18.67 3.73 17.18
C HIS A 40 17.79 3.10 18.25
N THR A 41 16.61 2.63 17.85
CA THR A 41 15.62 1.98 18.72
C THR A 41 15.74 0.47 18.56
N ASP A 42 16.56 -0.14 19.38
CA ASP A 42 16.72 -1.60 19.42
C ASP A 42 15.71 -2.25 20.39
N VAL A 43 15.66 -3.55 20.43
CA VAL A 43 14.77 -4.32 21.34
C VAL A 43 15.05 -3.94 22.79
N GLU A 44 16.33 -3.93 23.19
CA GLU A 44 16.78 -3.80 24.58
C GLU A 44 17.16 -2.37 24.98
N GLN A 45 17.38 -1.48 24.02
CA GLN A 45 17.85 -0.13 24.32
C GLN A 45 17.53 0.88 23.23
N CYS A 46 17.53 2.15 23.60
CA CYS A 46 17.59 3.27 22.68
C CYS A 46 18.92 3.99 22.82
N ALA A 47 19.60 4.22 21.70
CA ALA A 47 20.91 4.89 21.66
C ALA A 47 20.92 6.07 20.71
N LEU A 48 21.52 7.17 21.15
CA LEU A 48 21.78 8.33 20.30
C LEU A 48 22.89 7.99 19.31
N VAL A 49 22.67 8.26 18.03
CA VAL A 49 23.64 8.05 16.96
C VAL A 49 24.29 9.37 16.60
N ASP A 50 25.62 9.43 16.65
CA ASP A 50 26.37 10.58 16.15
C ASP A 50 26.37 10.57 14.61
N PRO A 51 25.76 11.58 13.96
CA PRO A 51 25.63 11.59 12.50
C PRO A 51 26.96 11.81 11.74
N ARG A 52 28.05 12.14 12.45
CA ARG A 52 29.37 12.34 11.84
C ARG A 52 30.22 11.08 11.89
N THR A 53 30.01 10.24 12.89
CA THR A 53 30.90 9.09 13.17
C THR A 53 30.15 7.76 13.18
N GLY A 54 28.83 7.77 13.28
CA GLY A 54 28.03 6.57 13.46
C GLY A 54 28.12 5.95 14.87
N ARG A 55 28.86 6.57 15.79
CA ARG A 55 29.00 6.05 17.16
C ARG A 55 27.71 6.21 17.94
N GLU A 56 27.42 5.21 18.75
CA GLU A 56 26.23 5.18 19.58
C GLU A 56 26.51 5.49 21.04
N LYS A 57 25.57 6.19 21.68
CA LYS A 57 25.55 6.43 23.12
C LYS A 57 24.20 6.06 23.65
N VAL A 58 24.13 5.06 24.56
CA VAL A 58 22.88 4.61 25.16
C VAL A 58 22.21 5.76 25.93
N LEU A 59 20.94 5.98 25.62
CA LEU A 59 20.08 6.93 26.33
C LEU A 59 19.37 6.25 27.53
N PHE A 60 18.83 5.06 27.33
CA PHE A 60 18.16 4.24 28.31
C PHE A 60 17.97 2.80 27.78
N THR A 61 17.72 1.89 28.72
CA THR A 61 17.46 0.49 28.41
C THR A 61 15.99 0.13 28.64
N LEU A 62 15.59 -1.05 28.19
CA LEU A 62 14.25 -1.60 28.43
C LEU A 62 13.97 -1.74 29.95
N ASP A 63 14.95 -2.22 30.71
CA ASP A 63 14.86 -2.31 32.17
C ASP A 63 14.69 -0.94 32.83
N ASP A 64 15.38 0.08 32.33
CA ASP A 64 15.22 1.44 32.81
C ASP A 64 13.78 1.91 32.64
N ILE A 65 13.22 1.74 31.44
CA ILE A 65 11.85 2.16 31.14
C ILE A 65 10.85 1.45 32.06
N ASN A 66 10.92 0.13 32.16
CA ASN A 66 9.98 -0.63 33.01
C ASN A 66 10.13 -0.29 34.50
N ARG A 67 11.36 -0.02 34.96
CA ARG A 67 11.61 0.42 36.34
C ARG A 67 11.07 1.84 36.60
N TRP A 68 11.30 2.80 35.70
CA TRP A 68 10.82 4.18 35.88
C TRP A 68 9.31 4.29 35.71
N ALA A 69 8.72 3.49 34.85
CA ALA A 69 7.28 3.41 34.65
C ALA A 69 6.58 2.64 35.80
N LYS A 70 7.33 1.93 36.67
CA LYS A 70 6.77 1.00 37.63
C LYS A 70 5.75 0.08 36.97
N SER A 71 6.16 -0.47 35.83
CA SER A 71 5.27 -1.19 34.92
C SER A 71 4.61 -2.39 35.61
N ASP A 72 3.30 -2.42 35.52
CA ASP A 72 2.46 -3.57 35.86
C ASP A 72 2.22 -4.45 34.62
N ASP A 73 1.39 -5.48 34.74
CA ASP A 73 1.09 -6.39 33.62
C ASP A 73 0.43 -5.68 32.42
N THR A 74 -0.23 -4.55 32.64
CA THR A 74 -0.87 -3.76 31.60
C THR A 74 0.13 -2.88 30.84
N HIS A 75 1.05 -2.25 31.57
CA HIS A 75 1.98 -1.24 31.04
C HIS A 75 3.38 -1.80 30.75
N TYR A 76 3.62 -3.08 30.95
CA TYR A 76 4.92 -3.68 30.72
C TYR A 76 5.33 -3.61 29.25
N VAL A 77 6.45 -2.94 28.98
CA VAL A 77 7.05 -2.79 27.66
C VAL A 77 7.95 -3.99 27.39
N ARG A 78 7.78 -4.65 26.28
CA ARG A 78 8.54 -5.87 25.91
C ARG A 78 9.74 -5.62 25.03
N HIS A 79 9.72 -4.51 24.27
CA HIS A 79 10.80 -4.11 23.38
C HIS A 79 10.71 -2.61 23.10
N LEU A 80 11.85 -1.99 22.75
CA LEU A 80 11.96 -0.57 22.46
C LEU A 80 12.03 -0.27 20.95
N SER A 81 11.96 -1.28 20.09
CA SER A 81 12.10 -1.09 18.64
C SER A 81 10.99 -0.25 18.00
N SER A 82 9.86 -0.07 18.69
CA SER A 82 8.74 0.79 18.27
C SER A 82 8.66 2.11 19.06
N ALA A 83 9.67 2.43 19.87
CA ALA A 83 9.71 3.68 20.62
C ALA A 83 9.74 4.89 19.67
N THR A 84 9.00 5.95 20.03
CA THR A 84 8.96 7.20 19.27
C THR A 84 9.24 8.39 20.18
N PHE A 85 9.59 9.55 19.59
CA PHE A 85 9.94 10.77 20.32
C PHE A 85 9.04 11.91 19.84
N PRO A 86 7.82 12.02 20.38
CA PRO A 86 6.80 12.91 19.83
C PRO A 86 7.06 14.40 20.06
N TYR A 87 8.03 14.75 20.91
CA TYR A 87 8.36 16.14 21.24
C TYR A 87 9.81 16.47 20.90
N PRO A 88 10.09 17.17 19.79
CA PRO A 88 11.46 17.42 19.32
C PRO A 88 12.37 18.11 20.34
N GLY A 89 11.81 18.98 21.19
CA GLY A 89 12.56 19.73 22.20
C GLY A 89 12.55 19.17 23.62
N LYS A 90 11.91 18.01 23.84
CA LYS A 90 11.74 17.45 25.19
C LYS A 90 12.28 16.01 25.24
N PRO A 91 12.94 15.61 26.36
CA PRO A 91 13.49 14.27 26.51
C PRO A 91 12.39 13.25 26.91
N ILE A 92 11.36 13.17 26.10
CA ILE A 92 10.20 12.30 26.33
C ILE A 92 10.15 11.24 25.23
N VAL A 93 10.17 9.99 25.64
CA VAL A 93 9.95 8.84 24.79
C VAL A 93 8.53 8.31 24.98
N ALA A 94 7.91 7.94 23.88
CA ALA A 94 6.65 7.21 23.85
C ALA A 94 6.92 5.73 23.66
N VAL A 95 6.46 4.92 24.59
CA VAL A 95 6.60 3.46 24.57
C VAL A 95 5.26 2.82 24.89
N GLY A 96 5.07 1.58 24.46
CA GLY A 96 3.81 0.92 24.71
C GLY A 96 3.81 -0.54 24.31
N ASN A 97 2.67 -1.14 24.51
CA ASN A 97 2.34 -2.47 24.06
C ASN A 97 0.95 -2.44 23.40
N LYS A 98 0.35 -3.60 23.11
CA LYS A 98 -0.99 -3.67 22.50
C LYS A 98 -2.14 -3.17 23.40
N LYS A 99 -1.89 -2.93 24.69
CA LYS A 99 -2.93 -2.57 25.68
C LYS A 99 -2.79 -1.16 26.21
N ALA A 100 -1.56 -0.65 26.29
CA ALA A 100 -1.28 0.61 26.97
C ALA A 100 -0.13 1.37 26.33
N PHE A 101 -0.15 2.66 26.54
CA PHE A 101 0.80 3.63 26.00
C PHE A 101 1.33 4.52 27.12
N THR A 102 2.65 4.74 27.16
CA THR A 102 3.31 5.46 28.23
C THR A 102 4.30 6.49 27.68
N LEU A 103 4.22 7.71 28.20
CA LEU A 103 5.22 8.76 28.01
C LEU A 103 6.18 8.79 29.19
N VAL A 104 7.48 8.66 28.94
CA VAL A 104 8.53 8.66 29.95
C VAL A 104 9.52 9.80 29.68
N ASP A 105 9.73 10.68 30.67
CA ASP A 105 10.85 11.61 30.67
C ASP A 105 12.11 10.84 31.08
N PHE A 106 12.94 10.48 30.10
CA PHE A 106 14.10 9.66 30.33
C PHE A 106 15.29 10.39 30.97
N LYS A 107 15.26 11.74 31.02
CA LYS A 107 16.24 12.50 31.82
C LYS A 107 15.82 12.61 33.28
N LYS A 108 14.54 12.84 33.55
CA LYS A 108 13.97 12.88 34.90
C LYS A 108 13.63 11.50 35.46
N LYS A 109 13.71 10.46 34.64
CA LYS A 109 13.50 9.06 35.01
C LYS A 109 12.12 8.80 35.63
N ARG A 110 11.08 9.35 35.00
CA ARG A 110 9.69 9.24 35.50
C ARG A 110 8.67 9.25 34.37
N VAL A 111 7.52 8.65 34.67
CA VAL A 111 6.34 8.74 33.80
C VAL A 111 5.85 10.17 33.77
N VAL A 112 5.49 10.64 32.59
CA VAL A 112 4.84 11.92 32.33
C VAL A 112 3.35 11.75 32.12
N TRP A 113 2.95 10.67 31.45
CA TRP A 113 1.57 10.37 31.15
C TRP A 113 1.42 8.88 30.72
N GLN A 114 0.27 8.31 31.04
CA GLN A 114 -0.10 6.95 30.64
C GLN A 114 -1.56 6.89 30.25
N ASP A 115 -1.89 6.02 29.28
CA ASP A 115 -3.25 5.58 29.00
C ASP A 115 -3.30 4.07 28.82
N SER A 116 -4.49 3.50 28.77
CA SER A 116 -4.75 2.07 28.53
C SER A 116 -5.66 1.85 27.31
N LEU A 117 -5.67 2.78 26.36
CA LEU A 117 -6.56 2.80 25.20
C LEU A 117 -5.89 2.36 23.89
N SER A 118 -4.58 2.10 23.90
CA SER A 118 -3.84 1.73 22.69
C SER A 118 -4.34 0.43 22.02
N GLY A 119 -5.09 -0.39 22.75
CA GLY A 119 -5.72 -1.61 22.23
C GLY A 119 -7.16 -1.44 21.73
N GLN A 120 -7.73 -0.25 21.86
CA GLN A 120 -9.07 0.05 21.34
C GLN A 120 -9.05 0.22 19.83
N GLU A 121 -10.20 0.00 19.20
CA GLU A 121 -10.33 0.17 17.77
C GLU A 121 -10.16 1.63 17.35
N ALA A 122 -9.48 1.86 16.25
CA ALA A 122 -9.20 3.18 15.68
C ALA A 122 -8.60 4.19 16.67
N ALA A 123 -7.86 3.73 17.69
CA ALA A 123 -7.23 4.62 18.67
C ALA A 123 -6.26 5.59 18.00
N ASP A 124 -6.46 6.89 18.23
CA ASP A 124 -5.69 7.98 17.63
C ASP A 124 -5.35 9.03 18.70
N TRP A 125 -4.08 9.11 19.04
CA TRP A 125 -3.57 9.98 20.09
C TRP A 125 -2.96 11.27 19.52
N SER A 126 -3.29 12.40 20.16
CA SER A 126 -2.68 13.69 19.85
C SER A 126 -1.55 14.02 20.84
N PRO A 127 -0.30 14.14 20.37
CA PRO A 127 0.80 14.59 21.24
C PRO A 127 0.58 15.97 21.85
N GLN A 128 -0.08 16.87 21.13
CA GLN A 128 -0.26 18.27 21.56
C GLN A 128 -1.24 18.39 22.70
N SER A 129 -2.42 17.80 22.60
CA SER A 129 -3.45 17.84 23.66
C SER A 129 -3.36 16.64 24.62
N ARG A 130 -2.65 15.56 24.26
CA ARG A 130 -2.65 14.26 24.96
C ARG A 130 -4.06 13.67 25.08
N ALA A 131 -4.94 14.02 24.16
CA ALA A 131 -6.24 13.40 24.03
C ALA A 131 -6.17 12.21 23.08
N THR A 132 -6.97 11.19 23.34
CA THR A 132 -7.07 9.98 22.51
C THR A 132 -8.50 9.82 22.03
N ALA A 133 -8.68 9.72 20.71
CA ALA A 133 -9.92 9.29 20.12
C ALA A 133 -9.91 7.77 19.92
N TYR A 134 -11.03 7.11 20.12
CA TYR A 134 -11.16 5.66 19.89
C TYR A 134 -12.61 5.28 19.60
N VAL A 135 -12.79 4.11 19.00
CA VAL A 135 -14.11 3.52 18.73
C VAL A 135 -14.35 2.38 19.71
N ASP A 136 -15.52 2.37 20.32
CA ASP A 136 -16.01 1.30 21.17
C ASP A 136 -17.53 1.15 21.00
N ASP A 137 -17.98 -0.08 20.80
CA ASP A 137 -19.39 -0.41 20.51
C ASP A 137 -20.01 0.50 19.44
N HIS A 138 -19.33 0.67 18.30
CA HIS A 138 -19.70 1.52 17.17
C HIS A 138 -19.73 3.03 17.45
N GLN A 139 -19.44 3.46 18.67
CA GLN A 139 -19.44 4.88 19.04
C GLN A 139 -18.02 5.45 19.08
N LEU A 140 -17.91 6.72 18.71
CA LEU A 140 -16.66 7.46 18.84
C LEU A 140 -16.59 8.11 20.24
N TRP A 141 -15.45 7.93 20.88
CA TRP A 141 -15.13 8.43 22.20
C TRP A 141 -13.85 9.25 22.17
N VAL A 142 -13.72 10.18 23.09
CA VAL A 142 -12.48 10.92 23.35
C VAL A 142 -12.19 10.89 24.85
N VAL A 143 -10.92 10.61 25.17
CA VAL A 143 -10.38 10.79 26.53
C VAL A 143 -9.37 11.92 26.47
N ASP A 144 -9.56 12.93 27.33
CA ASP A 144 -8.63 14.06 27.44
C ASP A 144 -7.42 13.74 28.34
N ALA A 145 -6.47 14.67 28.41
CA ALA A 145 -5.26 14.52 29.22
C ALA A 145 -5.54 14.37 30.74
N GLY A 146 -6.71 14.78 31.20
CA GLY A 146 -7.17 14.63 32.58
C GLY A 146 -7.95 13.35 32.82
N SER A 147 -7.97 12.42 31.86
CA SER A 147 -8.73 11.16 31.92
C SER A 147 -10.25 11.32 31.93
N HIS A 148 -10.76 12.46 31.48
CA HIS A 148 -12.20 12.64 31.31
C HIS A 148 -12.65 12.01 30.00
N VAL A 149 -13.56 11.05 30.11
CA VAL A 149 -14.12 10.29 28.99
C VAL A 149 -15.38 11.00 28.47
N ARG A 150 -15.45 11.19 27.16
CA ARG A 150 -16.63 11.79 26.50
C ARG A 150 -17.05 10.93 25.31
N GLN A 151 -18.33 10.57 25.29
CA GLN A 151 -18.95 9.95 24.14
C GLN A 151 -19.37 11.03 23.15
N LEU A 152 -18.89 10.92 21.89
CA LEU A 152 -19.18 11.91 20.86
C LEU A 152 -20.39 11.55 20.01
N THR A 153 -20.71 10.27 19.90
CA THR A 153 -21.80 9.76 19.05
C THR A 153 -22.67 8.78 19.80
N THR A 154 -23.93 8.65 19.39
CA THR A 154 -24.93 7.79 20.06
C THR A 154 -25.72 6.90 19.10
N ASP A 155 -25.62 7.13 17.79
CA ASP A 155 -26.34 6.44 16.74
C ASP A 155 -25.44 5.53 15.89
N GLY A 156 -24.19 5.28 16.35
CA GLY A 156 -23.28 4.35 15.72
C GLY A 156 -23.84 2.93 15.70
N SER A 157 -23.62 2.23 14.60
CA SER A 157 -24.10 0.86 14.37
C SER A 157 -23.30 0.23 13.23
N ARG A 158 -23.65 -0.98 12.84
CA ARG A 158 -23.11 -1.59 11.62
C ARG A 158 -23.40 -0.72 10.37
N ASP A 159 -24.52 -0.01 10.36
CA ASP A 159 -24.93 0.83 9.23
C ASP A 159 -24.38 2.25 9.31
N ILE A 160 -24.13 2.76 10.49
CA ILE A 160 -23.59 4.11 10.74
C ILE A 160 -22.26 3.99 11.43
N VAL A 161 -21.18 4.23 10.67
CA VAL A 161 -19.79 4.03 11.10
C VAL A 161 -19.14 5.37 11.39
N TYR A 162 -18.51 5.50 12.55
CA TYR A 162 -17.82 6.71 13.00
C TYR A 162 -16.33 6.46 13.23
N GLY A 163 -15.50 7.41 12.84
CA GLY A 163 -14.08 7.44 13.23
C GLY A 163 -13.22 6.37 12.61
N GLU A 164 -13.73 5.58 11.70
CA GLU A 164 -13.01 4.56 10.97
C GLU A 164 -12.71 5.01 9.53
N SER A 165 -11.85 4.27 8.86
CA SER A 165 -11.56 4.50 7.46
C SER A 165 -12.81 4.31 6.60
N VAL A 166 -12.92 5.08 5.54
CA VAL A 166 -14.08 5.09 4.63
C VAL A 166 -13.63 4.79 3.19
N HIS A 167 -14.59 4.71 2.29
CA HIS A 167 -14.37 4.50 0.85
C HIS A 167 -13.48 3.28 0.56
N ARG A 168 -13.58 2.26 1.40
CA ARG A 168 -12.83 0.98 1.30
C ARG A 168 -11.31 1.21 1.16
N ASN A 169 -10.79 2.20 1.86
CA ASN A 169 -9.37 2.58 1.89
C ASN A 169 -8.81 3.05 0.52
N GLU A 170 -9.67 3.49 -0.38
CA GLU A 170 -9.22 4.06 -1.64
C GLU A 170 -8.62 5.45 -1.46
N TRP A 171 -7.89 5.94 -2.45
CA TRP A 171 -7.26 7.27 -2.49
C TRP A 171 -6.31 7.57 -1.33
N GLY A 172 -5.65 6.55 -0.80
CA GLY A 172 -4.71 6.70 0.32
C GLY A 172 -5.38 6.86 1.70
N ILE A 173 -6.69 6.70 1.79
CA ILE A 173 -7.41 6.77 3.08
C ILE A 173 -7.07 5.52 3.89
N THR A 174 -6.56 5.71 5.13
CA THR A 174 -6.18 4.61 6.03
C THR A 174 -6.78 4.74 7.42
N LYS A 175 -7.40 5.89 7.74
CA LYS A 175 -7.98 6.17 9.06
C LYS A 175 -9.17 7.11 8.94
N GLY A 176 -9.95 7.23 10.00
CA GLY A 176 -11.15 8.05 10.03
C GLY A 176 -11.15 9.17 11.05
N THR A 177 -10.04 9.44 11.74
CA THR A 177 -9.89 10.52 12.71
C THR A 177 -8.66 11.36 12.41
N PHE A 178 -8.76 12.69 12.58
CA PHE A 178 -7.71 13.63 12.19
C PHE A 178 -7.66 14.79 13.19
N TRP A 179 -6.67 14.75 14.09
CA TRP A 179 -6.43 15.82 15.02
C TRP A 179 -5.91 17.09 14.32
N SER A 180 -6.39 18.24 14.74
CA SER A 180 -5.80 19.52 14.31
C SER A 180 -4.34 19.64 14.78
N PRO A 181 -3.52 20.51 14.16
CA PRO A 181 -2.12 20.65 14.53
C PRO A 181 -1.87 21.02 15.99
N ASP A 182 -2.80 21.75 16.60
CA ASP A 182 -2.78 22.11 18.03
C ASP A 182 -3.43 21.06 18.95
N GLY A 183 -4.04 20.03 18.36
CA GLY A 183 -4.74 18.97 19.08
C GLY A 183 -6.06 19.40 19.75
N GLN A 184 -6.59 20.59 19.47
CA GLN A 184 -7.81 21.09 20.10
C GLN A 184 -9.08 20.70 19.37
N ARG A 185 -8.98 20.26 18.11
CA ARG A 185 -10.11 19.81 17.31
C ARG A 185 -9.84 18.44 16.71
N LEU A 186 -10.90 17.63 16.65
CA LEU A 186 -10.88 16.32 16.01
C LEU A 186 -11.84 16.30 14.83
N ALA A 187 -11.31 16.22 13.62
CA ALA A 187 -12.12 15.89 12.46
C ALA A 187 -12.29 14.38 12.36
N PHE A 188 -13.47 13.91 12.00
CA PHE A 188 -13.73 12.49 11.84
C PHE A 188 -14.79 12.21 10.79
N TYR A 189 -14.69 11.02 10.19
CA TYR A 189 -15.68 10.56 9.23
C TYR A 189 -16.91 9.96 9.92
N ARG A 190 -18.07 10.24 9.33
CA ARG A 190 -19.31 9.51 9.51
C ARG A 190 -19.69 8.86 8.19
N MET A 191 -19.81 7.56 8.17
CA MET A 191 -20.21 6.81 6.97
C MET A 191 -21.57 6.16 7.20
N ASP A 192 -22.55 6.60 6.42
CA ASP A 192 -23.85 5.92 6.34
C ASP A 192 -23.81 4.91 5.21
N GLN A 193 -23.89 3.64 5.56
CA GLN A 193 -23.95 2.52 4.61
C GLN A 193 -25.25 1.71 4.73
N SER A 194 -26.32 2.32 5.27
CA SER A 194 -27.61 1.66 5.43
C SER A 194 -28.24 1.23 4.10
N MET A 195 -27.92 1.97 3.01
CA MET A 195 -28.39 1.68 1.65
C MET A 195 -27.49 0.70 0.88
N VAL A 196 -26.35 0.30 1.44
CA VAL A 196 -25.41 -0.62 0.79
C VAL A 196 -25.86 -2.06 1.02
N ASP A 197 -25.79 -2.87 -0.03
CA ASP A 197 -26.16 -4.27 0.05
C ASP A 197 -25.20 -5.09 0.93
N ASP A 198 -25.73 -6.12 1.55
CA ASP A 198 -24.95 -7.08 2.32
C ASP A 198 -24.44 -8.21 1.43
N TYR A 199 -23.15 -8.59 1.60
CA TYR A 199 -22.67 -9.87 1.15
C TYR A 199 -22.90 -10.92 2.26
N PRO A 200 -23.59 -12.04 1.97
CA PRO A 200 -24.00 -13.01 2.99
C PRO A 200 -22.85 -13.95 3.37
N GLN A 201 -21.91 -13.52 4.20
CA GLN A 201 -20.90 -14.38 4.81
C GLN A 201 -21.52 -15.32 5.84
N VAL A 202 -20.88 -16.47 6.07
CA VAL A 202 -21.26 -17.42 7.09
C VAL A 202 -20.07 -17.71 8.00
N ALA A 203 -20.27 -17.51 9.30
CA ALA A 203 -19.31 -17.91 10.33
C ALA A 203 -19.48 -19.39 10.65
N ILE A 204 -18.42 -20.17 10.51
CA ILE A 204 -18.42 -21.63 10.67
C ILE A 204 -17.68 -22.11 11.94
N GLY A 205 -17.21 -21.18 12.78
CA GLY A 205 -16.43 -21.51 13.99
C GLY A 205 -17.28 -22.05 15.16
N ASP A 206 -18.57 -21.76 15.17
CA ASP A 206 -19.49 -22.22 16.21
C ASP A 206 -20.15 -23.54 15.84
N ARG A 207 -20.71 -24.22 16.87
CA ARG A 207 -21.44 -25.47 16.66
C ARG A 207 -22.58 -25.33 15.64
N ILE A 208 -23.27 -24.20 15.66
CA ILE A 208 -24.29 -23.84 14.68
C ILE A 208 -23.74 -22.67 13.88
N ALA A 209 -23.51 -22.87 12.59
CA ALA A 209 -23.04 -21.81 11.70
C ALA A 209 -24.03 -20.64 11.72
N GLN A 210 -23.47 -19.43 11.79
CA GLN A 210 -24.24 -18.20 11.91
C GLN A 210 -24.06 -17.32 10.66
N PRO A 211 -25.13 -16.62 10.21
CA PRO A 211 -24.97 -15.57 9.22
C PRO A 211 -24.05 -14.47 9.76
N GLN A 212 -23.10 -14.04 8.95
CA GLN A 212 -22.20 -12.92 9.27
C GLN A 212 -22.12 -11.99 8.05
N PRO A 213 -23.24 -11.31 7.71
CA PRO A 213 -23.29 -10.45 6.53
C PRO A 213 -22.37 -9.25 6.71
N ASP A 214 -21.75 -8.82 5.62
CA ASP A 214 -20.92 -7.62 5.59
C ASP A 214 -21.32 -6.71 4.44
N LYS A 215 -21.22 -5.39 4.67
CA LYS A 215 -21.54 -4.40 3.65
C LYS A 215 -20.55 -4.48 2.50
N TYR A 216 -21.08 -4.67 1.30
CA TYR A 216 -20.27 -4.72 0.10
C TYR A 216 -20.96 -4.01 -1.07
N PRO A 217 -20.54 -2.78 -1.42
CA PRO A 217 -21.14 -2.05 -2.53
C PRO A 217 -20.55 -2.54 -3.85
N MET A 218 -21.28 -3.38 -4.58
CA MET A 218 -20.84 -3.85 -5.89
C MET A 218 -21.00 -2.75 -6.94
N ALA A 219 -20.15 -2.76 -7.96
CA ALA A 219 -20.20 -1.82 -9.08
C ALA A 219 -21.64 -1.75 -9.64
N GLY A 220 -22.13 -0.53 -9.87
CA GLY A 220 -23.47 -0.29 -10.38
C GLY A 220 -24.60 -0.43 -9.34
N THR A 221 -24.26 -0.56 -8.06
CA THR A 221 -25.26 -0.54 -6.96
C THR A 221 -25.13 0.73 -6.12
N ASN A 222 -25.90 0.81 -5.03
CA ASN A 222 -25.81 1.95 -4.12
C ASN A 222 -24.45 1.97 -3.43
N THR A 223 -23.82 3.14 -3.37
CA THR A 223 -22.64 3.39 -2.56
C THR A 223 -23.02 4.00 -1.21
N HIS A 224 -22.09 4.06 -0.28
CA HIS A 224 -22.29 4.71 1.01
C HIS A 224 -22.17 6.24 0.91
N VAL A 225 -22.70 6.94 1.91
CA VAL A 225 -22.61 8.40 2.05
C VAL A 225 -21.69 8.75 3.21
N VAL A 226 -20.62 9.49 2.91
CA VAL A 226 -19.68 9.98 3.92
C VAL A 226 -19.90 11.45 4.18
N THR A 227 -19.87 11.83 5.45
CA THR A 227 -19.82 13.21 5.91
C THR A 227 -18.64 13.38 6.88
N VAL A 228 -18.16 14.61 7.03
CA VAL A 228 -17.06 14.97 7.95
C VAL A 228 -17.61 15.79 9.10
N CYS A 229 -17.30 15.37 10.32
CA CYS A 229 -17.65 16.07 11.55
C CYS A 229 -16.39 16.64 12.21
N VAL A 230 -16.54 17.67 13.02
CA VAL A 230 -15.45 18.27 13.80
C VAL A 230 -15.91 18.43 15.24
N TYR A 231 -15.19 17.82 16.16
CA TYR A 231 -15.37 17.97 17.59
C TYR A 231 -14.34 18.96 18.16
N ASP A 232 -14.79 19.92 18.96
CA ASP A 232 -13.95 20.90 19.62
C ASP A 232 -13.81 20.54 21.10
N LEU A 233 -12.58 20.24 21.54
CA LEU A 233 -12.27 19.87 22.94
C LEU A 233 -12.61 20.98 23.93
N THR A 234 -12.45 22.25 23.51
CA THR A 234 -12.65 23.41 24.39
C THR A 234 -14.13 23.65 24.64
N THR A 235 -14.96 23.59 23.62
CA THR A 235 -16.39 23.88 23.71
C THR A 235 -17.25 22.64 23.98
N GLY A 236 -16.72 21.44 23.71
CA GLY A 236 -17.45 20.18 23.79
C GLY A 236 -18.52 20.01 22.71
N LYS A 237 -18.48 20.82 21.65
CA LYS A 237 -19.46 20.80 20.57
C LYS A 237 -18.93 20.07 19.35
N THR A 238 -19.83 19.34 18.66
CA THR A 238 -19.59 18.74 17.37
C THR A 238 -20.36 19.50 16.30
N ILE A 239 -19.70 19.86 15.22
CA ILE A 239 -20.33 20.42 14.01
C ILE A 239 -20.12 19.46 12.83
N ARG A 240 -20.91 19.63 11.80
CA ARG A 240 -20.77 18.88 10.54
C ARG A 240 -20.34 19.84 9.43
N LEU A 241 -19.36 19.44 8.61
CA LEU A 241 -19.01 20.22 7.43
C LEU A 241 -20.19 20.22 6.45
N GLN A 242 -20.46 21.39 5.86
CA GLN A 242 -21.54 21.58 4.91
C GLN A 242 -21.11 21.14 3.51
N THR A 243 -20.80 19.84 3.38
CA THR A 243 -20.48 19.20 2.10
C THR A 243 -21.74 19.09 1.24
N PRO A 244 -21.61 19.09 -0.10
CA PRO A 244 -22.75 18.88 -0.99
C PRO A 244 -23.47 17.56 -0.70
N PRO A 245 -24.80 17.47 -0.93
CA PRO A 245 -25.53 16.22 -0.85
C PRO A 245 -24.96 15.18 -1.81
N VAL A 246 -24.90 13.93 -1.36
CA VAL A 246 -24.43 12.79 -2.16
C VAL A 246 -25.64 12.03 -2.71
N ASP A 247 -25.66 11.84 -4.03
CA ASP A 247 -26.53 10.85 -4.64
C ASP A 247 -25.79 9.51 -4.62
N TYR A 248 -26.28 8.58 -3.81
CA TYR A 248 -25.69 7.27 -3.63
C TYR A 248 -26.12 6.23 -4.67
N ALA A 249 -27.12 6.54 -5.49
CA ALA A 249 -27.55 5.65 -6.57
C ALA A 249 -26.51 5.59 -7.70
N ALA A 250 -26.44 4.45 -8.37
CA ALA A 250 -25.55 4.30 -9.50
C ALA A 250 -25.98 5.23 -10.66
N PRO A 251 -25.08 6.08 -11.17
CA PRO A 251 -25.41 6.97 -12.28
C PRO A 251 -25.55 6.20 -13.60
N THR A 252 -26.56 6.57 -14.37
CA THR A 252 -26.71 6.15 -15.77
C THR A 252 -26.17 7.20 -16.72
N GLU A 253 -26.10 8.45 -16.28
CA GLU A 253 -25.54 9.62 -16.97
C GLU A 253 -24.31 10.12 -16.18
N PRO A 254 -23.46 10.96 -16.79
CA PRO A 254 -22.28 11.49 -16.10
C PRO A 254 -22.63 12.21 -14.80
N ALA A 255 -22.02 11.75 -13.69
CA ALA A 255 -22.24 12.30 -12.35
C ALA A 255 -21.50 13.62 -12.17
N GLN A 256 -22.21 14.69 -11.81
CA GLN A 256 -21.64 16.03 -11.64
C GLN A 256 -21.32 16.36 -10.17
N ALA A 257 -22.12 15.84 -9.24
CA ALA A 257 -21.96 16.13 -7.82
C ALA A 257 -20.83 15.31 -7.19
N PRO A 258 -20.14 15.84 -6.16
CA PRO A 258 -19.20 15.06 -5.36
C PRO A 258 -19.86 13.85 -4.71
N CYS A 259 -19.14 12.75 -4.66
CA CYS A 259 -19.57 11.51 -4.04
C CYS A 259 -18.59 11.05 -2.95
N TYR A 260 -17.30 11.29 -3.15
CA TYR A 260 -16.23 10.84 -2.26
C TYR A 260 -15.46 12.03 -1.69
N PHE A 261 -15.17 11.98 -0.38
CA PHE A 261 -14.50 13.05 0.35
C PHE A 261 -13.17 12.53 0.86
N THR A 262 -12.09 12.92 0.18
CA THR A 262 -10.78 12.31 0.31
C THR A 262 -9.73 13.28 0.83
N ASN A 263 -8.60 12.75 1.29
CA ASN A 263 -7.36 13.49 1.53
C ASN A 263 -7.56 14.73 2.41
N LEU A 264 -8.23 14.54 3.55
CA LEU A 264 -8.44 15.58 4.54
C LEU A 264 -7.10 16.17 5.01
N ALA A 265 -6.98 17.49 4.97
CA ALA A 265 -5.84 18.22 5.49
C ALA A 265 -6.28 19.42 6.34
N TRP A 266 -5.54 19.69 7.41
CA TRP A 266 -5.71 20.86 8.25
C TRP A 266 -4.82 22.01 7.77
N SER A 267 -5.33 23.24 7.89
CA SER A 267 -4.43 24.40 7.87
C SER A 267 -3.50 24.39 9.09
N PRO A 268 -2.30 24.99 9.00
CA PRO A 268 -1.36 25.00 10.12
C PRO A 268 -1.90 25.58 11.43
N ASP A 269 -2.84 26.52 11.35
CA ASP A 269 -3.49 27.15 12.51
C ASP A 269 -4.74 26.41 13.01
N GLY A 270 -5.12 25.30 12.36
CA GLY A 270 -6.29 24.51 12.73
C GLY A 270 -7.65 25.19 12.47
N SER A 271 -7.69 26.28 11.71
CA SER A 271 -8.94 27.01 11.42
C SER A 271 -9.71 26.49 10.20
N THR A 272 -9.03 25.82 9.28
CA THR A 272 -9.56 25.41 7.99
C THR A 272 -9.28 23.94 7.74
N ILE A 273 -10.27 23.24 7.17
CA ILE A 273 -10.14 21.87 6.67
C ILE A 273 -10.25 21.90 5.15
N TYR A 274 -9.36 21.17 4.50
CA TYR A 274 -9.33 20.98 3.06
C TYR A 274 -9.69 19.55 2.73
N LEU A 275 -10.59 19.37 1.74
CA LEU A 275 -10.97 18.07 1.20
C LEU A 275 -10.74 18.04 -0.31
N GLN A 276 -10.34 16.90 -0.85
CA GLN A 276 -10.37 16.63 -2.28
C GLN A 276 -11.66 15.85 -2.57
N GLU A 277 -12.62 16.55 -3.15
CA GLU A 277 -13.97 16.04 -3.43
C GLU A 277 -14.02 15.47 -4.83
N LEU A 278 -14.36 14.20 -4.94
CA LEU A 278 -14.36 13.43 -6.17
C LEU A 278 -15.78 12.97 -6.51
N ASN A 279 -16.21 13.14 -7.76
CA ASN A 279 -17.50 12.64 -8.24
C ASN A 279 -17.48 11.10 -8.35
N ARG A 280 -18.66 10.48 -8.55
CA ARG A 280 -18.74 9.02 -8.63
C ARG A 280 -18.06 8.47 -9.90
N ASP A 281 -18.08 9.18 -11.02
CA ASP A 281 -17.34 8.81 -12.23
C ASP A 281 -15.82 8.95 -12.07
N GLN A 282 -15.36 9.59 -10.98
CA GLN A 282 -13.95 9.78 -10.64
C GLN A 282 -13.15 10.53 -11.72
N ASP A 283 -13.78 11.42 -12.41
CA ASP A 283 -13.17 12.24 -13.47
C ASP A 283 -13.21 13.74 -13.19
N ASP A 284 -13.73 14.15 -12.03
CA ASP A 284 -13.84 15.52 -11.57
C ASP A 284 -13.48 15.60 -10.08
N CYS A 285 -12.31 16.16 -9.79
CA CYS A 285 -11.79 16.32 -8.43
C CYS A 285 -11.65 17.81 -8.08
N ARG A 286 -12.17 18.22 -6.93
CA ARG A 286 -12.16 19.61 -6.46
C ARG A 286 -11.51 19.71 -5.10
N LEU A 287 -10.54 20.60 -4.95
CA LEU A 287 -9.97 20.97 -3.67
C LEU A 287 -10.82 22.07 -3.03
N VAL A 288 -11.41 21.78 -1.89
CA VAL A 288 -12.39 22.67 -1.23
C VAL A 288 -11.99 22.94 0.20
N ALA A 289 -12.10 24.20 0.62
CA ALA A 289 -11.83 24.66 1.98
C ALA A 289 -13.12 24.84 2.79
N TYR A 290 -13.08 24.40 4.05
CA TYR A 290 -14.17 24.51 5.02
C TYR A 290 -13.70 25.20 6.30
N ASP A 291 -14.56 26.07 6.87
CA ASP A 291 -14.34 26.62 8.20
C ASP A 291 -14.51 25.53 9.26
N ALA A 292 -13.47 25.26 10.03
CA ALA A 292 -13.47 24.17 11.02
C ALA A 292 -14.36 24.44 12.24
N ALA A 293 -14.65 25.72 12.55
CA ALA A 293 -15.49 26.08 13.68
C ALA A 293 -16.98 26.02 13.37
N THR A 294 -17.38 26.36 12.14
CA THR A 294 -18.78 26.47 11.72
C THR A 294 -19.23 25.37 10.77
N GLY A 295 -18.29 24.70 10.11
CA GLY A 295 -18.56 23.74 9.05
C GLY A 295 -18.88 24.37 7.69
N ARG A 296 -18.89 25.69 7.59
CA ARG A 296 -19.26 26.41 6.37
C ARG A 296 -18.26 26.14 5.24
N ARG A 297 -18.79 25.83 4.06
CA ARG A 297 -18.01 25.76 2.82
C ARG A 297 -17.50 27.15 2.46
N LEU A 298 -16.19 27.34 2.38
CA LEU A 298 -15.56 28.63 2.14
C LEU A 298 -15.37 28.90 0.66
N ARG A 299 -14.62 28.03 -0.01
CA ARG A 299 -14.28 28.17 -1.45
C ARG A 299 -13.76 26.89 -2.04
N GLU A 300 -13.89 26.78 -3.35
CA GLU A 300 -13.15 25.84 -4.19
C GLU A 300 -11.82 26.48 -4.59
N LEU A 301 -10.68 25.81 -4.37
CA LEU A 301 -9.36 26.35 -4.66
C LEU A 301 -8.87 25.93 -6.05
N CYS A 302 -9.13 24.69 -6.44
CA CYS A 302 -8.82 24.23 -7.79
C CYS A 302 -9.72 23.04 -8.16
N ARG A 303 -9.79 22.78 -9.46
CA ARG A 303 -10.55 21.68 -10.02
C ARG A 303 -9.68 20.97 -11.04
N GLU A 304 -9.66 19.64 -11.00
CA GLU A 304 -8.95 18.81 -11.94
C GLU A 304 -9.93 17.82 -12.57
N THR A 305 -9.98 17.79 -13.88
CA THR A 305 -10.81 16.86 -14.65
C THR A 305 -9.94 15.98 -15.53
N GLY A 306 -10.38 14.74 -15.77
CA GLY A 306 -9.70 13.80 -16.63
C GLY A 306 -10.64 13.23 -17.68
N GLU A 307 -10.13 12.87 -18.84
CA GLU A 307 -10.92 12.19 -19.89
C GLU A 307 -11.29 10.76 -19.47
N LYS A 308 -10.49 10.15 -18.62
CA LYS A 308 -10.68 8.78 -18.10
C LYS A 308 -10.99 8.82 -16.62
N TYR A 309 -10.00 9.06 -15.78
CA TYR A 309 -10.19 9.29 -14.35
C TYR A 309 -9.10 10.17 -13.76
N VAL A 310 -9.38 10.74 -12.59
CA VAL A 310 -8.45 11.46 -11.73
C VAL A 310 -8.35 10.69 -10.41
N GLU A 311 -7.13 10.45 -9.94
CA GLU A 311 -6.90 9.70 -8.73
C GLU A 311 -6.15 10.54 -7.69
N PRO A 312 -6.86 11.18 -6.75
CA PRO A 312 -6.24 11.98 -5.69
C PRO A 312 -5.67 11.07 -4.60
N LEU A 313 -4.36 10.86 -4.58
CA LEU A 313 -3.71 9.91 -3.67
C LEU A 313 -3.06 10.55 -2.44
N HIS A 314 -2.90 11.87 -2.41
CA HIS A 314 -2.17 12.57 -1.37
C HIS A 314 -2.89 13.83 -0.91
N PRO A 315 -2.96 14.08 0.43
CA PRO A 315 -3.44 15.36 0.94
C PRO A 315 -2.48 16.49 0.56
N ILE A 316 -2.98 17.72 0.53
CA ILE A 316 -2.12 18.90 0.38
C ILE A 316 -1.19 19.03 1.59
N GLN A 317 -0.01 19.61 1.37
CA GLN A 317 1.00 19.81 2.40
C GLN A 317 1.42 21.27 2.42
N PHE A 318 1.20 21.92 3.56
CA PHE A 318 1.61 23.33 3.77
C PHE A 318 3.12 23.44 3.90
N LEU A 319 3.68 24.53 3.37
CA LEU A 319 5.09 24.85 3.56
C LEU A 319 5.33 25.30 5.01
N PRO A 320 6.30 24.72 5.75
CA PRO A 320 6.51 25.08 7.16
C PRO A 320 6.97 26.52 7.39
N TRP A 321 7.49 27.20 6.37
CA TRP A 321 7.95 28.60 6.44
C TRP A 321 6.94 29.59 5.90
N ASP A 322 5.84 29.14 5.30
CA ASP A 322 4.79 30.01 4.79
C ASP A 322 3.42 29.30 4.80
N SER A 323 2.62 29.59 5.81
CA SER A 323 1.30 29.01 6.02
C SER A 323 0.24 29.39 4.97
N THR A 324 0.58 30.30 4.07
CA THR A 324 -0.29 30.69 2.94
C THR A 324 -0.05 29.88 1.68
N LEU A 325 0.96 29.01 1.68
CA LEU A 325 1.37 28.20 0.54
C LEU A 325 1.30 26.69 0.86
N PHE A 326 0.84 25.93 -0.12
CA PHE A 326 0.81 24.47 -0.04
C PHE A 326 1.18 23.78 -1.35
N LEU A 327 1.60 22.53 -1.25
CA LEU A 327 1.87 21.66 -2.37
C LEU A 327 0.66 20.75 -2.64
N LEU A 328 0.29 20.63 -3.91
CA LEU A 328 -0.63 19.63 -4.42
C LEU A 328 0.11 18.72 -5.39
N GLN A 329 -0.06 17.41 -5.26
CA GLN A 329 0.44 16.42 -6.20
C GLN A 329 -0.62 16.15 -7.25
N SER A 330 -0.24 16.12 -8.54
CA SER A 330 -1.17 15.94 -9.65
C SER A 330 -0.49 15.31 -10.86
N GLN A 331 -1.22 14.47 -11.57
CA GLN A 331 -0.83 13.91 -12.88
C GLN A 331 -1.37 14.73 -14.07
N ARG A 332 -1.75 15.96 -13.86
CA ARG A 332 -2.42 16.79 -14.91
C ARG A 332 -1.62 16.99 -16.20
N ASP A 333 -0.29 16.90 -16.11
CA ASP A 333 0.60 16.99 -17.29
C ASP A 333 1.07 15.62 -17.83
N GLY A 334 0.51 14.53 -17.29
CA GLY A 334 0.81 13.16 -17.70
C GLY A 334 1.65 12.36 -16.71
N TYR A 335 2.29 13.00 -15.74
CA TYR A 335 3.10 12.37 -14.69
C TYR A 335 2.84 13.03 -13.34
N ASN A 336 3.02 12.30 -12.23
CA ASN A 336 2.80 12.89 -10.92
C ASN A 336 3.90 13.90 -10.58
N HIS A 337 3.51 15.16 -10.45
CA HIS A 337 4.39 16.27 -10.12
C HIS A 337 3.84 17.19 -9.04
N LEU A 338 4.70 18.10 -8.55
CA LEU A 338 4.38 19.04 -7.49
C LEU A 338 3.92 20.37 -8.06
N TYR A 339 2.80 20.87 -7.54
CA TYR A 339 2.21 22.16 -7.88
C TYR A 339 2.09 23.01 -6.63
N LEU A 340 2.64 24.22 -6.67
CA LEU A 340 2.62 25.19 -5.57
C LEU A 340 1.44 26.13 -5.74
N TYR A 341 0.53 26.12 -4.77
CA TYR A 341 -0.65 26.97 -4.67
C TYR A 341 -0.59 27.88 -3.47
N ASN A 342 -1.28 29.04 -3.53
CA ASN A 342 -1.62 29.78 -2.34
C ASN A 342 -3.02 29.42 -1.83
N THR A 343 -3.33 29.82 -0.60
CA THR A 343 -4.64 29.55 0.04
C THR A 343 -5.81 30.30 -0.59
N GLY A 344 -5.55 31.22 -1.51
CA GLY A 344 -6.55 31.87 -2.37
C GLY A 344 -6.97 31.01 -3.56
N GLY A 345 -6.24 29.93 -3.86
CA GLY A 345 -6.50 29.06 -5.01
C GLY A 345 -5.70 29.41 -6.26
N GLU A 346 -4.73 30.32 -6.16
CA GLU A 346 -3.85 30.66 -7.27
C GLU A 346 -2.71 29.66 -7.40
N LEU A 347 -2.52 29.11 -8.60
CA LEU A 347 -1.35 28.30 -8.95
C LEU A 347 -0.16 29.23 -9.18
N LEU A 348 0.84 29.16 -8.29
CA LEU A 348 2.06 29.98 -8.38
C LEU A 348 3.08 29.37 -9.33
N ARG A 349 3.29 28.05 -9.26
CA ARG A 349 4.20 27.33 -10.16
C ARG A 349 4.04 25.82 -10.11
N GLN A 350 4.44 25.17 -11.19
CA GLN A 350 4.75 23.75 -11.21
C GLN A 350 6.23 23.57 -10.80
N LEU A 351 6.49 22.88 -9.70
CA LEU A 351 7.85 22.73 -9.16
C LEU A 351 8.67 21.65 -9.86
N THR A 352 8.03 20.59 -10.30
CA THR A 352 8.68 19.47 -10.98
C THR A 352 7.97 19.20 -12.31
N SER A 353 8.72 18.74 -13.31
CA SER A 353 8.17 18.40 -14.62
C SER A 353 9.09 17.42 -15.34
N GLY A 354 8.56 16.71 -16.33
CA GLY A 354 9.30 15.77 -17.15
C GLY A 354 8.67 14.38 -17.18
N PRO A 355 9.19 13.47 -18.03
CA PRO A 355 8.64 12.13 -18.22
C PRO A 355 9.05 11.18 -17.08
N TRP A 356 8.80 11.57 -15.87
CA TRP A 356 9.10 10.84 -14.63
C TRP A 356 8.14 11.29 -13.53
N GLU A 357 8.09 10.55 -12.42
CA GLU A 357 7.17 10.82 -11.35
C GLU A 357 7.85 11.14 -10.02
N VAL A 358 7.24 12.06 -9.28
CA VAL A 358 7.43 12.17 -7.83
C VAL A 358 6.70 10.99 -7.20
N LEU A 359 7.43 10.13 -6.48
CA LEU A 359 6.89 8.94 -5.84
C LEU A 359 6.44 9.22 -4.40
N GLU A 360 7.10 10.17 -3.73
CA GLU A 360 6.80 10.56 -2.36
C GLU A 360 7.37 11.94 -2.06
N VAL A 361 6.65 12.72 -1.26
CA VAL A 361 7.19 13.90 -0.58
C VAL A 361 7.57 13.49 0.83
N LEU A 362 8.88 13.41 1.10
CA LEU A 362 9.39 13.01 2.42
C LEU A 362 9.18 14.09 3.48
N GLY A 363 9.19 15.35 3.07
CA GLY A 363 9.04 16.49 3.94
C GLY A 363 9.79 17.72 3.43
N PHE A 364 10.16 18.59 4.36
CA PHE A 364 10.70 19.92 4.06
C PHE A 364 12.00 20.17 4.79
N ASN A 365 12.95 20.82 4.10
CA ASN A 365 14.14 21.39 4.72
C ASN A 365 13.84 22.87 5.04
N LYS A 366 13.63 23.16 6.32
CA LYS A 366 13.22 24.48 6.79
C LYS A 366 14.29 25.56 6.62
N LYS A 367 15.57 25.15 6.55
CA LYS A 367 16.69 26.09 6.39
C LYS A 367 16.86 26.52 4.94
N SER A 368 16.84 25.58 4.00
CA SER A 368 17.03 25.85 2.58
C SER A 368 15.72 26.24 1.86
N HIS A 369 14.58 26.09 2.50
CA HIS A 369 13.24 26.16 1.88
C HIS A 369 13.11 25.14 0.74
N GLY A 370 13.63 23.94 0.94
CA GLY A 370 13.57 22.83 0.01
C GLY A 370 12.46 21.84 0.34
N VAL A 371 11.97 21.20 -0.70
CA VAL A 371 11.05 20.04 -0.61
C VAL A 371 11.87 18.78 -0.89
N VAL A 372 11.91 17.85 0.04
CA VAL A 372 12.63 16.59 -0.14
C VAL A 372 11.68 15.54 -0.68
N ILE A 373 12.04 14.96 -1.82
CA ILE A 373 11.23 13.99 -2.55
C ILE A 373 11.99 12.70 -2.82
N ALA A 374 11.23 11.64 -3.05
CA ALA A 374 11.70 10.48 -3.78
C ALA A 374 11.09 10.50 -5.17
N SER A 375 11.88 10.23 -6.20
CA SER A 375 11.42 10.20 -7.58
C SER A 375 12.10 9.11 -8.40
N ASN A 376 11.54 8.82 -9.56
CA ASN A 376 12.14 7.93 -10.56
C ASN A 376 12.70 8.68 -11.76
N GLU A 377 13.09 9.93 -11.57
CA GLU A 377 13.66 10.79 -12.62
C GLU A 377 14.84 10.12 -13.32
N LYS A 378 15.69 9.42 -12.57
CA LYS A 378 16.89 8.79 -13.12
C LYS A 378 16.57 7.55 -13.96
N HIS A 379 15.65 6.72 -13.50
CA HIS A 379 15.25 5.50 -14.19
C HIS A 379 13.91 4.97 -13.62
N PRO A 380 13.01 4.42 -14.45
CA PRO A 380 11.72 3.90 -14.00
C PRO A 380 11.80 2.79 -12.94
N LEU A 381 12.90 2.03 -12.88
CA LEU A 381 13.11 0.97 -11.89
C LEU A 381 13.79 1.47 -10.61
N GLN A 382 14.20 2.73 -10.56
CA GLN A 382 14.89 3.31 -9.42
C GLN A 382 13.95 4.23 -8.62
N ARG A 383 14.36 4.46 -7.38
CA ARG A 383 13.77 5.42 -6.46
C ARG A 383 14.92 6.18 -5.80
N ASN A 384 15.06 7.46 -6.11
CA ASN A 384 16.16 8.30 -5.65
C ASN A 384 15.65 9.52 -4.90
N LEU A 385 16.47 10.03 -3.99
CA LEU A 385 16.16 11.15 -3.14
C LEU A 385 16.73 12.45 -3.73
N TYR A 386 15.90 13.50 -3.73
CA TYR A 386 16.25 14.83 -4.20
C TYR A 386 15.72 15.90 -3.25
N GLU A 387 16.45 17.01 -3.14
CA GLU A 387 15.90 18.25 -2.60
C GLU A 387 15.50 19.17 -3.77
N VAL A 388 14.25 19.62 -3.77
CA VAL A 388 13.70 20.56 -4.74
C VAL A 388 13.61 21.93 -4.10
N ASP A 389 14.29 22.92 -4.67
CA ASP A 389 14.17 24.31 -4.23
C ASP A 389 12.75 24.82 -4.51
N ALA A 390 12.04 25.26 -3.45
CA ALA A 390 10.63 25.66 -3.58
C ALA A 390 10.45 26.96 -4.37
N ALA A 391 11.49 27.77 -4.51
CA ALA A 391 11.42 29.01 -5.29
C ALA A 391 11.74 28.81 -6.77
N THR A 392 12.63 27.88 -7.12
CA THR A 392 13.15 27.71 -8.48
C THR A 392 12.79 26.39 -9.14
N GLY A 393 12.44 25.35 -8.33
CA GLY A 393 12.25 23.99 -8.82
C GLY A 393 13.57 23.24 -9.11
N ARG A 394 14.73 23.84 -8.82
CA ARG A 394 16.02 23.17 -9.01
C ARG A 394 16.14 21.96 -8.09
N ARG A 395 16.50 20.81 -8.66
CA ARG A 395 16.67 19.56 -7.93
C ARG A 395 18.15 19.28 -7.66
N THR A 396 18.45 18.90 -6.42
CA THR A 396 19.78 18.49 -5.98
C THR A 396 19.71 17.04 -5.49
N PRO A 397 20.51 16.11 -6.07
CA PRO A 397 20.55 14.73 -5.59
C PRO A 397 21.02 14.63 -4.13
N LEU A 398 20.41 13.74 -3.35
CA LEU A 398 20.76 13.46 -1.96
C LEU A 398 21.38 12.08 -1.76
N ASP A 399 21.37 11.22 -2.78
CA ASP A 399 21.89 9.86 -2.71
C ASP A 399 22.89 9.56 -3.83
N ASN A 400 23.38 8.33 -3.90
CA ASN A 400 24.38 7.90 -4.89
C ASN A 400 23.81 7.66 -6.30
N GLY A 401 22.50 7.78 -6.48
CA GLY A 401 21.82 7.61 -7.77
C GLY A 401 21.65 6.17 -8.25
N GLU A 402 21.79 5.17 -7.36
CA GLU A 402 21.64 3.75 -7.70
C GLU A 402 20.69 3.05 -6.76
N GLY A 403 19.79 2.21 -7.31
CA GLY A 403 18.89 1.36 -6.54
C GLY A 403 17.61 2.04 -6.07
N VAL A 404 17.07 1.54 -4.98
CA VAL A 404 15.81 1.98 -4.37
C VAL A 404 16.10 2.51 -2.97
N HIS A 405 15.93 3.81 -2.81
CA HIS A 405 16.20 4.57 -1.59
C HIS A 405 14.93 4.92 -0.85
N ARG A 406 14.92 4.73 0.47
CA ARG A 406 13.82 5.09 1.37
C ARG A 406 14.39 5.92 2.51
N GLY A 407 14.26 7.23 2.37
CA GLY A 407 14.77 8.18 3.35
C GLY A 407 13.70 8.68 4.31
N ARG A 408 14.16 9.21 5.43
CA ARG A 408 13.31 9.90 6.41
C ARG A 408 14.06 11.09 7.01
N LEU A 409 13.38 12.27 7.01
CA LEU A 409 13.97 13.52 7.46
C LEU A 409 13.91 13.69 8.97
N SER A 410 14.90 14.41 9.52
CA SER A 410 14.82 15.01 10.86
C SER A 410 13.77 16.12 10.92
N ALA A 411 13.45 16.58 12.11
CA ALA A 411 12.40 17.59 12.34
C ALA A 411 12.61 18.91 11.59
N SER A 412 13.87 19.35 11.42
CA SER A 412 14.20 20.55 10.63
C SER A 412 14.37 20.25 9.14
N GLY A 413 14.53 18.99 8.76
CA GLY A 413 14.91 18.56 7.42
C GLY A 413 16.39 18.76 7.08
N ALA A 414 17.23 19.15 8.07
CA ALA A 414 18.65 19.35 7.87
C ALA A 414 19.44 18.04 7.77
N LEU A 415 18.90 16.97 8.33
CA LEU A 415 19.47 15.64 8.27
C LEU A 415 18.43 14.65 7.74
N PHE A 416 18.90 13.52 7.23
CA PHE A 416 18.08 12.38 6.87
C PHE A 416 18.84 11.08 7.10
N TYR A 417 18.14 10.01 7.38
CA TYR A 417 18.71 8.68 7.18
C TYR A 417 18.11 8.08 5.92
N ASP A 418 18.89 7.22 5.30
CA ASP A 418 18.55 6.56 4.05
C ASP A 418 18.79 5.05 4.19
N LYS A 419 17.79 4.28 3.75
CA LYS A 419 17.88 2.83 3.62
C LYS A 419 17.72 2.48 2.17
N TRP A 420 18.73 1.80 1.59
CA TRP A 420 18.63 1.45 0.18
C TRP A 420 19.07 0.04 -0.12
N GLN A 421 18.56 -0.44 -1.22
CA GLN A 421 18.90 -1.69 -1.85
C GLN A 421 19.33 -1.44 -3.28
N THR A 422 20.18 -2.31 -3.80
CA THR A 422 20.41 -2.49 -5.24
C THR A 422 20.16 -3.96 -5.56
N PRO A 423 20.12 -4.39 -6.84
CA PRO A 423 19.96 -5.80 -7.14
C PRO A 423 21.00 -6.72 -6.50
N ALA A 424 22.21 -6.21 -6.25
CA ALA A 424 23.30 -6.94 -5.60
C ALA A 424 23.50 -6.61 -4.10
N THR A 425 22.81 -5.60 -3.58
CA THR A 425 23.00 -5.09 -2.20
C THR A 425 21.74 -5.36 -1.37
N PRO A 426 21.84 -6.21 -0.34
CA PRO A 426 20.68 -6.60 0.46
C PRO A 426 20.03 -5.43 1.21
N ASN A 427 20.84 -4.61 1.90
CA ASN A 427 20.38 -3.41 2.60
C ASN A 427 21.58 -2.60 3.09
N THR A 428 21.55 -1.29 2.86
CA THR A 428 22.50 -0.35 3.43
C THR A 428 21.75 0.78 4.12
N ILE A 429 22.20 1.18 5.30
CA ILE A 429 21.60 2.25 6.08
C ILE A 429 22.68 3.27 6.39
N ALA A 430 22.39 4.54 6.12
CA ALA A 430 23.31 5.64 6.39
C ALA A 430 22.57 6.88 6.88
N VAL A 431 23.27 7.78 7.52
CA VAL A 431 22.81 9.12 7.88
C VAL A 431 23.64 10.16 7.15
N ALA A 432 23.00 11.24 6.71
CA ALA A 432 23.64 12.34 6.02
C ALA A 432 22.97 13.69 6.35
N THR A 433 23.66 14.78 6.00
CA THR A 433 23.07 16.12 6.00
C THR A 433 22.56 16.47 4.61
N THR A 434 21.46 17.25 4.53
CA THR A 434 20.86 17.62 3.24
C THR A 434 21.68 18.64 2.45
N ASP A 435 22.50 19.46 3.12
CA ASP A 435 23.38 20.45 2.48
C ASP A 435 24.71 19.88 1.97
N SER A 436 25.15 18.75 2.53
CA SER A 436 26.35 18.04 2.11
C SER A 436 26.14 16.52 2.28
N PRO A 437 25.45 15.88 1.34
CA PRO A 437 24.97 14.52 1.51
C PRO A 437 26.10 13.47 1.39
N LYS A 438 27.10 13.55 2.27
CA LYS A 438 28.10 12.52 2.45
C LYS A 438 27.60 11.50 3.47
N PRO A 439 27.27 10.27 3.06
CA PRO A 439 26.69 9.30 3.95
C PRO A 439 27.70 8.77 4.97
N VAL A 440 27.26 8.69 6.22
CA VAL A 440 27.92 7.91 7.26
C VAL A 440 27.17 6.58 7.38
N VAL A 441 27.80 5.50 6.94
CA VAL A 441 27.18 4.17 6.91
C VAL A 441 27.05 3.66 8.34
N LEU A 442 25.82 3.29 8.71
CA LEU A 442 25.47 2.71 10.01
C LEU A 442 25.34 1.19 9.93
N LEU A 443 24.88 0.69 8.80
CA LEU A 443 24.74 -0.74 8.52
C LEU A 443 25.00 -0.99 7.03
N ASP A 444 25.90 -1.93 6.78
CA ASP A 444 26.09 -2.56 5.47
C ASP A 444 25.75 -4.05 5.67
N ALA A 445 24.49 -4.41 5.40
CA ALA A 445 23.98 -5.72 5.72
C ALA A 445 24.63 -6.80 4.86
N PRO A 446 25.18 -7.88 5.46
CA PRO A 446 25.65 -9.01 4.70
C PRO A 446 24.51 -9.73 3.99
N ASP A 447 24.83 -10.45 2.93
CA ASP A 447 23.87 -11.30 2.24
C ASP A 447 23.37 -12.41 3.19
N PRO A 448 22.09 -12.41 3.58
CA PRO A 448 21.56 -13.44 4.50
C PRO A 448 21.51 -14.83 3.85
N TRP A 449 21.66 -14.91 2.54
CA TRP A 449 21.61 -16.15 1.75
C TRP A 449 23.00 -16.68 1.39
N ALA A 450 24.08 -16.12 1.91
CA ALA A 450 25.46 -16.47 1.51
C ALA A 450 25.79 -17.96 1.67
N SER A 451 25.19 -18.66 2.64
CA SER A 451 25.37 -20.10 2.86
C SER A 451 24.40 -21.00 2.07
N TYR A 452 23.52 -20.39 1.28
CA TYR A 452 22.50 -21.10 0.49
C TYR A 452 22.87 -21.14 -0.99
N GLU A 453 22.34 -22.13 -1.69
CA GLU A 453 22.42 -22.21 -3.13
C GLU A 453 21.42 -21.20 -3.75
N GLN A 454 21.94 -20.09 -4.26
CA GLN A 454 21.15 -18.99 -4.76
C GLN A 454 20.83 -19.14 -6.24
N PRO A 455 19.60 -18.80 -6.68
CA PRO A 455 19.27 -18.76 -8.09
C PRO A 455 19.96 -17.58 -8.79
N LEU A 456 19.84 -17.54 -10.10
CA LEU A 456 20.30 -16.43 -10.94
C LEU A 456 19.13 -15.47 -11.16
N PHE A 457 19.38 -14.17 -10.95
CA PHE A 457 18.43 -13.10 -11.16
C PHE A 457 18.84 -12.28 -12.38
N GLU A 458 17.92 -12.09 -13.31
CA GLU A 458 18.11 -11.35 -14.54
C GLU A 458 17.00 -10.34 -14.76
N GLN A 459 17.32 -9.20 -15.32
CA GLN A 459 16.36 -8.16 -15.68
C GLN A 459 16.59 -7.72 -17.12
N GLY A 460 15.53 -7.33 -17.79
CA GLY A 460 15.60 -6.81 -19.15
C GLY A 460 14.34 -6.07 -19.57
N THR A 461 14.29 -5.69 -20.82
CA THR A 461 13.17 -4.97 -21.42
C THR A 461 12.64 -5.70 -22.66
N LEU A 462 11.38 -5.44 -22.96
CA LEU A 462 10.76 -5.83 -24.23
C LEU A 462 9.71 -4.78 -24.60
N LYS A 463 9.28 -4.78 -25.86
CA LYS A 463 8.25 -3.84 -26.32
C LYS A 463 6.86 -4.35 -25.99
N ALA A 464 6.00 -3.44 -25.52
CA ALA A 464 4.58 -3.70 -25.36
C ALA A 464 3.90 -4.07 -26.68
N ALA A 465 2.63 -4.47 -26.60
CA ALA A 465 1.85 -4.82 -27.79
C ALA A 465 1.63 -3.63 -28.74
N ASP A 466 1.82 -2.37 -28.30
CA ASP A 466 1.82 -1.19 -29.15
C ASP A 466 3.08 -1.06 -30.03
N GLY A 467 4.09 -1.88 -29.83
CA GLY A 467 5.35 -1.88 -30.54
C GLY A 467 6.30 -0.74 -30.19
N GLN A 468 5.97 0.10 -29.22
CA GLN A 468 6.72 1.32 -28.88
C GLN A 468 7.12 1.39 -27.40
N THR A 469 6.22 1.10 -26.48
CA THR A 469 6.43 1.26 -25.04
C THR A 469 7.35 0.16 -24.51
N ASP A 470 8.40 0.55 -23.77
CA ASP A 470 9.27 -0.39 -23.10
C ASP A 470 8.59 -0.95 -21.85
N LEU A 471 8.62 -2.27 -21.70
CA LEU A 471 8.18 -2.99 -20.52
C LEU A 471 9.38 -3.63 -19.83
N TYR A 472 9.36 -3.64 -18.50
CA TYR A 472 10.45 -4.22 -17.70
C TYR A 472 10.04 -5.58 -17.16
N TRP A 473 10.99 -6.55 -17.26
CA TRP A 473 10.80 -7.90 -16.76
C TRP A 473 11.96 -8.33 -15.86
N ARG A 474 11.72 -9.32 -15.02
CA ARG A 474 12.77 -10.08 -14.35
C ARG A 474 12.57 -11.57 -14.60
N MET A 475 13.66 -12.31 -14.51
CA MET A 475 13.68 -13.76 -14.67
C MET A 475 14.53 -14.36 -13.55
N VAL A 476 14.01 -15.39 -12.91
CA VAL A 476 14.73 -16.16 -11.89
C VAL A 476 14.98 -17.54 -12.45
N LYS A 477 16.26 -17.94 -12.51
CA LYS A 477 16.71 -19.19 -13.10
C LYS A 477 17.36 -20.08 -12.04
N PRO A 478 17.34 -21.41 -12.20
CA PRO A 478 18.06 -22.33 -11.31
C PRO A 478 19.54 -21.94 -11.11
N ALA A 479 20.09 -22.19 -9.93
CA ALA A 479 21.50 -21.91 -9.61
C ALA A 479 22.47 -22.62 -10.56
N ALA A 480 22.20 -23.88 -10.91
CA ALA A 480 22.96 -24.67 -11.87
C ALA A 480 22.36 -24.56 -13.30
N PHE A 481 22.02 -23.33 -13.70
CA PHE A 481 21.44 -23.08 -15.01
C PHE A 481 22.35 -23.55 -16.13
N ASP A 482 21.77 -24.29 -17.09
CA ASP A 482 22.44 -24.78 -18.28
C ASP A 482 21.62 -24.39 -19.51
N ALA A 483 22.16 -23.49 -20.33
CA ALA A 483 21.48 -22.98 -21.52
C ALA A 483 21.21 -24.03 -22.62
N THR A 484 21.78 -25.22 -22.51
CA THR A 484 21.51 -26.35 -23.44
C THR A 484 20.29 -27.18 -23.04
N LYS A 485 19.80 -27.01 -21.83
CA LYS A 485 18.60 -27.68 -21.31
C LYS A 485 17.35 -26.83 -21.58
N ARG A 486 16.18 -27.49 -21.49
CA ARG A 486 14.88 -26.83 -21.56
C ARG A 486 14.19 -26.93 -20.23
N TYR A 487 13.72 -25.78 -19.73
CA TYR A 487 13.12 -25.63 -18.40
C TYR A 487 11.63 -25.36 -18.49
N PRO A 488 10.82 -26.00 -17.64
CA PRO A 488 9.45 -25.57 -17.43
C PRO A 488 9.49 -24.14 -16.86
N THR A 489 8.59 -23.28 -17.35
CA THR A 489 8.62 -21.85 -17.02
C THR A 489 7.24 -21.41 -16.53
N VAL A 490 7.22 -20.74 -15.39
CA VAL A 490 6.00 -20.15 -14.81
C VAL A 490 6.04 -18.64 -14.97
N VAL A 491 4.99 -18.10 -15.59
CA VAL A 491 4.72 -16.66 -15.60
C VAL A 491 3.97 -16.31 -14.32
N TYR A 492 4.59 -15.49 -13.44
CA TYR A 492 3.87 -14.86 -12.35
C TYR A 492 3.29 -13.53 -12.84
N VAL A 493 2.01 -13.33 -12.66
CA VAL A 493 1.31 -12.12 -13.10
C VAL A 493 0.46 -11.53 -11.98
N TYR A 494 0.57 -10.23 -11.76
CA TYR A 494 -0.46 -9.43 -11.11
C TYR A 494 -1.20 -8.61 -12.17
N GLY A 495 -0.49 -7.72 -12.87
CA GLY A 495 -0.94 -7.03 -14.06
C GLY A 495 -1.88 -5.84 -13.82
N GLY A 496 -2.41 -5.69 -12.63
CA GLY A 496 -3.42 -4.72 -12.29
C GLY A 496 -2.89 -3.32 -11.99
N PRO A 497 -3.80 -2.36 -11.78
CA PRO A 497 -3.46 -1.01 -11.36
C PRO A 497 -2.61 -0.99 -10.09
N HIS A 498 -1.68 -0.03 -10.03
CA HIS A 498 -0.68 0.11 -8.96
C HIS A 498 0.29 -1.08 -8.82
N ALA A 499 0.34 -1.99 -9.78
CA ALA A 499 1.37 -3.00 -9.85
C ALA A 499 2.75 -2.35 -10.10
N HIS A 500 3.76 -2.81 -9.38
CA HIS A 500 5.15 -2.47 -9.61
C HIS A 500 6.00 -3.62 -9.10
N ASN A 501 6.11 -4.68 -9.90
CA ASN A 501 6.73 -5.93 -9.49
C ASN A 501 8.23 -5.98 -9.75
N VAL A 502 8.72 -5.18 -10.69
CA VAL A 502 10.12 -5.14 -11.11
C VAL A 502 10.71 -3.79 -10.79
N ASP A 503 11.72 -3.76 -9.94
CA ASP A 503 12.50 -2.56 -9.64
C ASP A 503 13.96 -2.90 -9.30
N ALA A 504 14.78 -1.88 -9.10
CA ALA A 504 16.21 -2.01 -8.82
C ALA A 504 16.52 -2.25 -7.33
N SER A 505 15.61 -2.84 -6.58
CA SER A 505 15.85 -3.33 -5.23
C SER A 505 16.55 -4.71 -5.26
N TRP A 506 16.80 -5.27 -4.09
CA TRP A 506 17.52 -6.54 -3.98
C TRP A 506 16.85 -7.64 -4.79
N HIS A 507 17.65 -8.34 -5.62
CA HIS A 507 17.18 -9.37 -6.54
C HIS A 507 16.07 -8.90 -7.51
N TRP A 508 16.10 -7.61 -7.90
CA TRP A 508 15.10 -7.01 -8.79
C TRP A 508 13.66 -7.10 -8.26
N ALA A 509 13.51 -6.97 -6.93
CA ALA A 509 12.24 -7.12 -6.21
C ALA A 509 11.60 -8.50 -6.34
N SER A 510 12.38 -9.56 -6.59
CA SER A 510 11.82 -10.90 -6.75
C SER A 510 11.12 -11.36 -5.46
N ARG A 511 10.07 -12.14 -5.64
CA ARG A 511 9.36 -12.78 -4.54
C ARG A 511 10.10 -14.05 -4.10
N SER A 512 10.06 -14.34 -2.82
CA SER A 512 10.76 -15.51 -2.25
C SER A 512 10.31 -16.84 -2.85
N TRP A 513 9.02 -16.95 -3.22
CA TRP A 513 8.50 -18.15 -3.89
C TRP A 513 9.16 -18.38 -5.26
N GLU A 514 9.55 -17.33 -5.99
CA GLU A 514 10.27 -17.44 -7.26
C GLU A 514 11.64 -18.11 -7.06
N THR A 515 12.33 -17.76 -5.98
CA THR A 515 13.59 -18.43 -5.57
C THR A 515 13.36 -19.93 -5.29
N TYR A 516 12.31 -20.24 -4.56
CA TYR A 516 11.96 -21.62 -4.25
C TYR A 516 11.65 -22.45 -5.51
N MET A 517 10.90 -21.88 -6.44
CA MET A 517 10.58 -22.54 -7.72
C MET A 517 11.83 -22.72 -8.57
N ALA A 518 12.71 -21.74 -8.64
CA ALA A 518 13.97 -21.86 -9.37
C ALA A 518 14.84 -22.99 -8.81
N GLN A 519 14.91 -23.13 -7.48
CA GLN A 519 15.61 -24.25 -6.84
C GLN A 519 15.03 -25.61 -7.25
N LYS A 520 13.72 -25.68 -7.52
CA LYS A 520 13.03 -26.89 -7.96
C LYS A 520 13.15 -27.15 -9.49
N GLY A 521 13.89 -26.32 -10.21
CA GLY A 521 14.17 -26.51 -11.63
C GLY A 521 13.26 -25.73 -12.57
N TYR A 522 12.49 -24.76 -12.10
CA TYR A 522 11.67 -23.86 -12.91
C TYR A 522 12.43 -22.57 -13.25
N ILE A 523 12.08 -21.99 -14.39
CA ILE A 523 12.29 -20.56 -14.63
C ILE A 523 11.01 -19.84 -14.21
N VAL A 524 11.14 -18.70 -13.52
CA VAL A 524 10.02 -17.82 -13.19
C VAL A 524 10.21 -16.49 -13.89
N PHE A 525 9.20 -16.04 -14.62
CA PHE A 525 9.22 -14.80 -15.39
C PHE A 525 8.12 -13.85 -14.91
N VAL A 526 8.47 -12.58 -14.73
CA VAL A 526 7.57 -11.52 -14.28
C VAL A 526 7.72 -10.31 -15.16
N LEU A 527 6.63 -9.82 -15.72
CA LEU A 527 6.58 -8.65 -16.59
C LEU A 527 5.58 -7.64 -16.05
N ASP A 528 6.00 -6.40 -15.88
CA ASP A 528 5.09 -5.27 -15.62
C ASP A 528 4.53 -4.73 -16.94
N ASN A 529 3.24 -4.96 -17.15
CA ASN A 529 2.52 -4.52 -18.35
C ASN A 529 2.01 -3.09 -18.22
N ARG A 530 1.54 -2.52 -19.33
CA ARG A 530 0.79 -1.25 -19.29
C ARG A 530 -0.42 -1.41 -18.37
N GLY A 531 -0.74 -0.36 -17.63
CA GLY A 531 -1.71 -0.37 -16.53
C GLY A 531 -1.05 -0.37 -15.15
N SER A 532 0.23 -0.77 -15.05
CA SER A 532 1.00 -0.67 -13.79
C SER A 532 1.42 0.78 -13.50
N GLU A 533 1.95 1.04 -12.30
CA GLU A 533 2.27 2.39 -11.84
C GLU A 533 3.71 2.84 -12.17
N HIS A 534 4.04 4.07 -11.83
CA HIS A 534 5.35 4.72 -11.96
C HIS A 534 5.79 5.05 -13.40
N ARG A 535 4.93 4.89 -14.36
CA ARG A 535 5.22 5.11 -15.77
C ARG A 535 4.39 6.21 -16.42
N GLY A 536 3.66 6.98 -15.61
CA GLY A 536 2.81 8.08 -16.04
C GLY A 536 1.35 7.68 -16.29
N ARG A 537 0.52 8.72 -16.43
CA ARG A 537 -0.93 8.58 -16.54
C ARG A 537 -1.36 7.75 -17.76
N ASP A 538 -0.79 8.01 -18.94
CA ASP A 538 -1.20 7.34 -20.17
C ASP A 538 -0.86 5.85 -20.15
N PHE A 539 0.25 5.48 -19.52
CA PHE A 539 0.62 4.10 -19.28
C PHE A 539 -0.34 3.41 -18.29
N GLU A 540 -0.69 4.07 -17.20
CA GLU A 540 -1.64 3.54 -16.20
C GLU A 540 -3.04 3.41 -16.79
N GLN A 541 -3.52 4.42 -17.51
CA GLN A 541 -4.89 4.51 -17.99
C GLN A 541 -5.15 3.84 -19.35
N ALA A 542 -4.15 3.16 -19.91
CA ALA A 542 -4.31 2.40 -21.17
C ALA A 542 -5.37 1.29 -21.05
N THR A 543 -5.67 0.85 -19.84
CA THR A 543 -6.60 -0.25 -19.53
C THR A 543 -8.03 0.22 -19.25
N PHE A 544 -8.28 1.51 -19.25
CA PHE A 544 -9.57 2.10 -18.90
C PHE A 544 -10.72 1.54 -19.73
N ARG A 545 -11.81 1.12 -19.06
CA ARG A 545 -13.04 0.50 -19.60
C ARG A 545 -12.82 -0.89 -20.25
N GLN A 546 -11.63 -1.46 -20.15
CA GLN A 546 -11.27 -2.74 -20.76
C GLN A 546 -10.24 -3.51 -19.93
N LEU A 547 -10.42 -3.59 -18.62
CA LEU A 547 -9.50 -4.30 -17.72
C LEU A 547 -9.18 -5.70 -18.22
N GLY A 548 -7.90 -6.06 -18.17
CA GLY A 548 -7.39 -7.36 -18.57
C GLY A 548 -7.04 -7.47 -20.05
N GLN A 549 -7.53 -6.58 -20.93
CA GLN A 549 -7.32 -6.71 -22.38
C GLN A 549 -5.92 -6.24 -22.81
N VAL A 550 -5.54 -5.00 -22.46
CA VAL A 550 -4.22 -4.46 -22.75
C VAL A 550 -3.13 -5.20 -21.97
N GLU A 551 -3.39 -5.47 -20.71
CA GLU A 551 -2.50 -6.25 -19.85
C GLU A 551 -2.19 -7.62 -20.44
N MET A 552 -3.20 -8.33 -20.92
CA MET A 552 -3.05 -9.65 -21.54
C MET A 552 -2.25 -9.58 -22.84
N GLN A 553 -2.49 -8.58 -23.68
CA GLN A 553 -1.72 -8.38 -24.91
C GLN A 553 -0.24 -8.19 -24.61
N ASP A 554 0.10 -7.41 -23.58
CA ASP A 554 1.47 -7.18 -23.16
C ASP A 554 2.09 -8.44 -22.54
N GLN A 555 1.35 -9.20 -21.71
CA GLN A 555 1.82 -10.46 -21.16
C GLN A 555 2.10 -11.48 -22.27
N MET A 556 1.31 -11.48 -23.34
CA MET A 556 1.56 -12.35 -24.50
C MET A 556 2.81 -11.95 -25.29
N LYS A 557 3.23 -10.68 -25.25
CA LYS A 557 4.56 -10.27 -25.73
C LYS A 557 5.68 -10.86 -24.89
N GLY A 558 5.47 -10.96 -23.59
CA GLY A 558 6.35 -11.71 -22.68
C GLY A 558 6.43 -13.19 -23.03
N VAL A 559 5.31 -13.82 -23.33
CA VAL A 559 5.27 -15.22 -23.81
C VAL A 559 6.01 -15.40 -25.12
N GLU A 560 5.82 -14.49 -26.07
CA GLU A 560 6.56 -14.50 -27.34
C GLU A 560 8.08 -14.42 -27.11
N PHE A 561 8.51 -13.55 -26.21
CA PHE A 561 9.90 -13.47 -25.78
C PHE A 561 10.40 -14.78 -25.18
N LEU A 562 9.65 -15.37 -24.24
CA LEU A 562 10.01 -16.65 -23.61
C LEU A 562 10.17 -17.77 -24.66
N LYS A 563 9.26 -17.85 -25.62
CA LYS A 563 9.32 -18.85 -26.71
C LYS A 563 10.53 -18.66 -27.62
N SER A 564 11.10 -17.46 -27.70
CA SER A 564 12.32 -17.20 -28.47
C SER A 564 13.59 -17.69 -27.79
N LEU A 565 13.54 -18.01 -26.50
CA LEU A 565 14.67 -18.46 -25.72
C LEU A 565 14.84 -19.98 -25.84
N PRO A 566 16.02 -20.49 -26.25
CA PRO A 566 16.21 -21.92 -26.51
C PRO A 566 16.11 -22.79 -25.27
N TYR A 567 16.32 -22.22 -24.09
CA TYR A 567 16.25 -22.92 -22.80
C TYR A 567 14.85 -22.89 -22.15
N VAL A 568 13.87 -22.20 -22.73
CA VAL A 568 12.48 -22.24 -22.29
C VAL A 568 11.75 -23.36 -23.04
N ASP A 569 11.12 -24.25 -22.27
CA ASP A 569 10.27 -25.27 -22.85
C ASP A 569 8.88 -24.70 -23.13
N ALA A 570 8.64 -24.36 -24.40
CA ALA A 570 7.35 -23.77 -24.83
C ALA A 570 6.15 -24.75 -24.65
N GLY A 571 6.39 -26.04 -24.52
CA GLY A 571 5.38 -27.05 -24.21
C GLY A 571 5.06 -27.15 -22.70
N ARG A 572 5.82 -26.50 -21.84
CA ARG A 572 5.66 -26.52 -20.39
C ARG A 572 5.66 -25.10 -19.82
N LEU A 573 4.69 -24.28 -20.26
CA LEU A 573 4.43 -22.94 -19.71
C LEU A 573 3.28 -22.99 -18.71
N GLY A 574 3.50 -22.42 -17.53
CA GLY A 574 2.50 -22.22 -16.49
C GLY A 574 2.26 -20.76 -16.19
N VAL A 575 1.18 -20.47 -15.49
CA VAL A 575 0.82 -19.12 -15.04
C VAL A 575 0.28 -19.15 -13.60
N HIS A 576 0.71 -18.18 -12.80
CA HIS A 576 0.22 -18.00 -11.44
C HIS A 576 0.00 -16.52 -11.15
N GLY A 577 -1.09 -16.22 -10.46
CA GLY A 577 -1.40 -14.87 -9.99
C GLY A 577 -2.45 -14.88 -8.90
N TRP A 578 -2.51 -13.78 -8.14
CA TRP A 578 -3.42 -13.60 -7.02
C TRP A 578 -4.25 -12.34 -7.21
N SER A 579 -5.55 -12.36 -6.85
CA SER A 579 -6.46 -11.22 -6.94
C SER A 579 -6.67 -10.78 -8.40
N PHE A 580 -6.26 -9.57 -8.77
CA PHE A 580 -6.19 -9.17 -10.18
C PHE A 580 -5.31 -10.14 -10.98
N GLY A 581 -4.24 -10.64 -10.38
CA GLY A 581 -3.39 -11.67 -10.98
C GLY A 581 -4.10 -13.01 -11.17
N GLY A 582 -5.03 -13.36 -10.31
CA GLY A 582 -5.91 -14.53 -10.49
C GLY A 582 -6.88 -14.33 -11.66
N PHE A 583 -7.46 -13.16 -11.79
CA PHE A 583 -8.23 -12.75 -12.98
C PHE A 583 -7.38 -12.84 -14.25
N MET A 584 -6.14 -12.35 -14.21
CA MET A 584 -5.22 -12.44 -15.34
C MET A 584 -4.83 -13.86 -15.68
N ALA A 585 -4.56 -14.71 -14.69
CA ALA A 585 -4.21 -16.12 -14.91
C ALA A 585 -5.33 -16.87 -15.64
N ILE A 586 -6.58 -16.70 -15.21
CA ILE A 586 -7.73 -17.31 -15.87
C ILE A 586 -7.97 -16.69 -17.25
N SER A 587 -7.83 -15.36 -17.38
CA SER A 587 -7.94 -14.66 -18.67
C SER A 587 -6.94 -15.21 -19.69
N LEU A 588 -5.69 -15.38 -19.28
CA LEU A 588 -4.63 -15.94 -20.14
C LEU A 588 -4.90 -17.40 -20.52
N MET A 589 -5.30 -18.22 -19.55
CA MET A 589 -5.57 -19.65 -19.82
C MET A 589 -6.79 -19.87 -20.71
N THR A 590 -7.80 -19.04 -20.62
CA THR A 590 -9.05 -19.20 -21.40
C THR A 590 -9.02 -18.49 -22.74
N ASN A 591 -8.29 -17.38 -22.88
CA ASN A 591 -8.10 -16.69 -24.16
C ASN A 591 -6.93 -17.27 -24.99
N HIS A 592 -5.95 -17.91 -24.33
CA HIS A 592 -4.79 -18.57 -24.96
C HIS A 592 -4.65 -20.01 -24.46
N PRO A 593 -5.68 -20.86 -24.70
CA PRO A 593 -5.76 -22.19 -24.07
C PRO A 593 -4.67 -23.18 -24.54
N ASP A 594 -4.03 -22.92 -25.67
CA ASP A 594 -2.96 -23.75 -26.20
C ASP A 594 -1.56 -23.34 -25.70
N VAL A 595 -1.44 -22.24 -24.97
CA VAL A 595 -0.16 -21.68 -24.48
C VAL A 595 0.20 -22.19 -23.10
N PHE A 596 -0.70 -22.03 -22.14
CA PHE A 596 -0.47 -22.37 -20.74
C PHE A 596 -1.04 -23.75 -20.43
N LYS A 597 -0.18 -24.67 -19.96
CA LYS A 597 -0.59 -26.03 -19.61
C LYS A 597 -1.18 -26.16 -18.23
N VAL A 598 -0.67 -25.34 -17.29
CA VAL A 598 -1.06 -25.35 -15.88
C VAL A 598 -1.18 -23.92 -15.37
N GLY A 599 -2.21 -23.65 -14.60
CA GLY A 599 -2.39 -22.37 -13.92
C GLY A 599 -2.89 -22.53 -12.49
N VAL A 600 -2.50 -21.58 -11.65
CA VAL A 600 -3.03 -21.43 -10.30
C VAL A 600 -3.51 -19.98 -10.13
N ALA A 601 -4.82 -19.82 -9.91
CA ALA A 601 -5.47 -18.54 -9.75
C ALA A 601 -5.99 -18.40 -8.31
N GLY A 602 -5.41 -17.49 -7.56
CA GLY A 602 -5.80 -17.23 -6.19
C GLY A 602 -6.70 -16.01 -6.06
N GLY A 603 -7.78 -16.10 -5.28
CA GLY A 603 -8.71 -15.01 -5.03
C GLY A 603 -9.13 -14.27 -6.30
N PRO A 604 -9.48 -14.96 -7.41
CA PRO A 604 -9.62 -14.33 -8.71
C PRO A 604 -10.87 -13.48 -8.79
N VAL A 605 -10.76 -12.26 -9.32
CA VAL A 605 -11.92 -11.54 -9.85
C VAL A 605 -12.36 -12.27 -11.10
N ILE A 606 -13.63 -12.62 -11.17
CA ILE A 606 -14.24 -13.33 -12.32
C ILE A 606 -15.15 -12.41 -13.12
N ASP A 607 -15.93 -11.62 -12.41
CA ASP A 607 -16.83 -10.63 -13.02
C ASP A 607 -16.72 -9.31 -12.26
N TRP A 608 -16.33 -8.25 -12.96
CA TRP A 608 -16.10 -6.94 -12.35
C TRP A 608 -17.38 -6.27 -11.86
N ARG A 609 -18.56 -6.71 -12.28
CA ARG A 609 -19.86 -6.28 -11.72
C ARG A 609 -20.02 -6.66 -10.24
N TRP A 610 -19.25 -7.64 -9.75
CA TRP A 610 -19.29 -8.09 -8.36
C TRP A 610 -18.12 -7.53 -7.52
N TYR A 611 -17.28 -6.69 -8.11
CA TYR A 611 -16.22 -6.02 -7.38
C TYR A 611 -16.71 -4.67 -6.83
N GLU A 612 -15.99 -4.11 -5.86
CA GLU A 612 -16.45 -2.92 -5.15
C GLU A 612 -16.46 -1.66 -6.02
N VAL A 613 -17.34 -0.72 -5.67
CA VAL A 613 -17.68 0.48 -6.44
C VAL A 613 -16.46 1.36 -6.74
N MET A 614 -15.67 1.74 -5.68
CA MET A 614 -14.64 2.77 -5.81
C MET A 614 -13.53 2.34 -6.76
N TYR A 615 -13.06 1.12 -6.62
CA TYR A 615 -12.05 0.53 -7.50
C TYR A 615 -12.65 0.15 -8.87
N GLY A 616 -13.71 -0.65 -8.86
CA GLY A 616 -14.29 -1.19 -10.08
C GLY A 616 -14.78 -0.11 -11.05
N GLU A 617 -15.50 0.87 -10.55
CA GLU A 617 -16.04 1.95 -11.39
C GLU A 617 -14.97 2.96 -11.83
N ARG A 618 -13.89 3.15 -11.06
CA ARG A 618 -12.74 3.96 -11.52
C ARG A 618 -12.18 3.45 -12.84
N TYR A 619 -12.01 2.14 -12.95
CA TYR A 619 -11.36 1.54 -14.11
C TYR A 619 -12.33 1.12 -15.21
N MET A 620 -13.62 0.96 -14.91
CA MET A 620 -14.59 0.39 -15.85
C MET A 620 -15.83 1.27 -16.09
N ASP A 621 -16.02 2.39 -15.37
CA ASP A 621 -17.30 3.07 -15.18
C ASP A 621 -18.34 2.13 -14.56
N THR A 622 -19.62 2.52 -14.49
CA THR A 622 -20.65 1.60 -13.99
C THR A 622 -21.04 0.55 -15.05
N PRO A 623 -21.57 -0.59 -14.65
CA PRO A 623 -22.14 -1.55 -15.59
C PRO A 623 -23.23 -0.96 -16.48
N GLN A 624 -23.98 0.04 -16.00
CA GLN A 624 -25.02 0.74 -16.75
C GLN A 624 -24.41 1.64 -17.83
N GLN A 625 -23.27 2.28 -17.54
CA GLN A 625 -22.57 3.16 -18.48
C GLN A 625 -21.70 2.39 -19.49
N ASN A 626 -21.24 1.21 -19.14
CA ASN A 626 -20.32 0.39 -19.94
C ASN A 626 -20.72 -1.10 -19.98
N PRO A 627 -21.94 -1.44 -20.36
CA PRO A 627 -22.41 -2.83 -20.31
C PRO A 627 -21.59 -3.77 -21.20
N GLU A 628 -21.17 -3.33 -22.38
CA GLU A 628 -20.37 -4.12 -23.31
C GLU A 628 -18.96 -4.40 -22.77
N GLY A 629 -18.34 -3.43 -22.10
CA GLY A 629 -17.03 -3.57 -21.51
C GLY A 629 -17.02 -4.62 -20.39
N TYR A 630 -17.99 -4.57 -19.51
CA TYR A 630 -18.14 -5.57 -18.45
C TYR A 630 -18.42 -6.97 -18.98
N GLU A 631 -19.26 -7.11 -19.98
CA GLU A 631 -19.55 -8.41 -20.59
C GLU A 631 -18.33 -8.99 -21.28
N LYS A 632 -17.58 -8.18 -22.02
CA LYS A 632 -16.38 -8.61 -22.75
C LYS A 632 -15.31 -9.20 -21.83
N ILE A 633 -15.13 -8.63 -20.65
CA ILE A 633 -14.06 -9.05 -19.71
C ILE A 633 -14.54 -10.07 -18.67
N SER A 634 -15.82 -10.39 -18.60
CA SER A 634 -16.33 -11.41 -17.70
C SER A 634 -15.77 -12.79 -18.06
N LEU A 635 -15.26 -13.49 -17.07
CA LEU A 635 -14.72 -14.84 -17.24
C LEU A 635 -15.78 -15.94 -17.19
N ILE A 636 -17.01 -15.61 -16.85
CA ILE A 636 -18.12 -16.58 -16.84
C ILE A 636 -18.32 -17.20 -18.22
N GLY A 637 -18.36 -16.38 -19.27
CA GLY A 637 -18.50 -16.84 -20.65
C GLY A 637 -17.26 -17.57 -21.19
N LYS A 638 -16.14 -17.49 -20.48
CA LYS A 638 -14.86 -18.12 -20.86
C LYS A 638 -14.65 -19.50 -20.26
N ALA A 639 -15.49 -19.94 -19.33
CA ALA A 639 -15.36 -21.23 -18.66
C ALA A 639 -15.27 -22.41 -19.64
N LYS A 640 -15.96 -22.35 -20.75
CA LYS A 640 -15.95 -23.37 -21.83
C LYS A 640 -14.62 -23.47 -22.57
N ASP A 641 -13.81 -22.44 -22.54
CA ASP A 641 -12.55 -22.34 -23.30
C ASP A 641 -11.34 -22.87 -22.50
N LEU A 642 -11.53 -23.30 -21.27
CA LEU A 642 -10.48 -23.86 -20.43
C LEU A 642 -10.05 -25.23 -20.95
N LYS A 643 -8.77 -25.39 -21.36
CA LYS A 643 -8.16 -26.64 -21.79
C LYS A 643 -7.10 -27.18 -20.83
N GLY A 644 -6.26 -26.29 -20.28
CA GLY A 644 -5.19 -26.67 -19.35
C GLY A 644 -5.70 -27.04 -17.95
N ARG A 645 -4.77 -27.46 -17.10
CA ARG A 645 -5.05 -27.73 -15.70
C ARG A 645 -5.08 -26.40 -14.93
N LEU A 646 -6.17 -26.12 -14.26
CA LEU A 646 -6.35 -24.92 -13.45
C LEU A 646 -6.74 -25.28 -12.02
N GLN A 647 -6.05 -24.71 -11.05
CA GLN A 647 -6.48 -24.69 -9.65
C GLN A 647 -6.92 -23.29 -9.26
N VAL A 648 -8.13 -23.15 -8.74
CA VAL A 648 -8.65 -21.93 -8.15
C VAL A 648 -8.56 -22.04 -6.62
N ILE A 649 -8.01 -21.05 -5.96
CA ILE A 649 -7.82 -21.03 -4.49
C ILE A 649 -8.42 -19.75 -3.94
N ILE A 650 -9.21 -19.84 -2.87
CA ILE A 650 -9.76 -18.68 -2.17
C ILE A 650 -9.66 -18.81 -0.65
N GLY A 651 -9.70 -17.65 0.04
CA GLY A 651 -10.08 -17.58 1.45
C GLY A 651 -11.61 -17.59 1.56
N TYR A 652 -12.15 -18.39 2.46
CA TYR A 652 -13.62 -18.51 2.63
C TYR A 652 -14.26 -17.20 3.10
N ASN A 653 -13.53 -16.40 3.90
CA ASN A 653 -13.99 -15.14 4.47
C ASN A 653 -13.48 -13.91 3.71
N ASP A 654 -13.13 -14.06 2.45
CA ASP A 654 -12.65 -12.98 1.59
C ASP A 654 -13.75 -11.93 1.35
N LEU A 655 -13.50 -10.70 1.80
CA LEU A 655 -14.37 -9.53 1.61
C LEU A 655 -13.79 -8.51 0.63
N THR A 656 -12.67 -8.82 0.01
CA THR A 656 -12.09 -8.05 -1.09
C THR A 656 -12.58 -8.58 -2.43
N VAL A 657 -12.33 -9.85 -2.69
CA VAL A 657 -12.91 -10.59 -3.81
C VAL A 657 -13.80 -11.67 -3.23
N VAL A 658 -15.07 -11.39 -3.15
CA VAL A 658 -16.01 -12.27 -2.45
C VAL A 658 -16.10 -13.65 -3.08
N PRO A 659 -16.32 -14.72 -2.29
CA PRO A 659 -16.35 -16.10 -2.78
C PRO A 659 -17.32 -16.38 -3.95
N GLN A 660 -18.32 -15.54 -4.13
CA GLN A 660 -19.24 -15.58 -5.27
C GLN A 660 -18.50 -15.67 -6.62
N HIS A 661 -17.38 -14.96 -6.78
CA HIS A 661 -16.59 -15.01 -8.02
C HIS A 661 -16.17 -16.43 -8.39
N ALA A 662 -15.47 -17.09 -7.47
CA ALA A 662 -14.97 -18.44 -7.69
C ALA A 662 -16.11 -19.45 -7.86
N LEU A 663 -17.12 -19.38 -7.00
CA LEU A 663 -18.26 -20.31 -7.05
C LEU A 663 -19.06 -20.19 -8.34
N ALA A 664 -19.32 -18.97 -8.81
CA ALA A 664 -20.00 -18.74 -10.07
C ALA A 664 -19.18 -19.23 -11.29
N PHE A 665 -17.85 -19.04 -11.24
CA PHE A 665 -16.97 -19.59 -12.28
C PHE A 665 -16.99 -21.11 -12.31
N LEU A 666 -16.92 -21.77 -11.14
CA LEU A 666 -17.03 -23.23 -11.05
C LEU A 666 -18.37 -23.74 -11.57
N LYS A 667 -19.47 -23.05 -11.27
CA LYS A 667 -20.78 -23.37 -11.82
C LYS A 667 -20.76 -23.30 -13.35
N ALA A 668 -20.22 -22.23 -13.90
CA ALA A 668 -20.08 -22.09 -15.36
C ALA A 668 -19.21 -23.17 -15.98
N CYS A 669 -18.14 -23.58 -15.31
CA CYS A 669 -17.31 -24.71 -15.74
C CYS A 669 -18.09 -26.03 -15.74
N ASN A 670 -18.85 -26.30 -14.68
CA ASN A 670 -19.69 -27.51 -14.61
C ASN A 670 -20.70 -27.56 -15.76
N GLU A 671 -21.35 -26.45 -16.06
CA GLU A 671 -22.28 -26.33 -17.17
C GLU A 671 -21.61 -26.52 -18.55
N ALA A 672 -20.37 -26.04 -18.69
CA ALA A 672 -19.58 -26.16 -19.90
C ALA A 672 -18.85 -27.52 -20.04
N GLY A 673 -18.80 -28.34 -18.99
CA GLY A 673 -18.08 -29.60 -18.95
C GLY A 673 -16.58 -29.46 -18.71
N THR A 674 -16.07 -28.29 -18.36
CA THR A 674 -14.67 -28.09 -17.96
C THR A 674 -14.48 -28.38 -16.47
N GLN A 675 -13.28 -28.81 -16.07
CA GLN A 675 -13.06 -29.37 -14.73
C GLN A 675 -11.83 -28.77 -14.04
N PRO A 676 -11.88 -27.51 -13.58
CA PRO A 676 -10.84 -26.96 -12.74
C PRO A 676 -10.84 -27.61 -11.36
N ASP A 677 -9.68 -27.59 -10.70
CA ASP A 677 -9.56 -27.94 -9.30
C ASP A 677 -9.84 -26.71 -8.43
N PHE A 678 -10.35 -26.94 -7.22
CA PHE A 678 -10.74 -25.88 -6.31
C PHE A 678 -10.30 -26.18 -4.88
N TYR A 679 -9.74 -25.16 -4.19
CA TYR A 679 -9.37 -25.28 -2.80
C TYR A 679 -9.76 -24.03 -2.01
N VAL A 680 -10.27 -24.24 -0.81
CA VAL A 680 -10.75 -23.17 0.08
C VAL A 680 -9.98 -23.20 1.39
N TYR A 681 -9.58 -22.02 1.88
CA TYR A 681 -9.03 -21.82 3.20
C TYR A 681 -10.11 -21.25 4.13
N PRO A 682 -10.78 -22.09 4.94
CA PRO A 682 -11.76 -21.59 5.90
C PRO A 682 -11.10 -20.73 6.98
N GLY A 683 -11.75 -19.62 7.34
CA GLY A 683 -11.23 -18.68 8.33
C GLY A 683 -10.19 -17.69 7.81
N GLU A 684 -9.77 -17.81 6.55
CA GLU A 684 -8.83 -16.86 5.93
C GLU A 684 -9.56 -15.84 5.07
N ASP A 685 -9.00 -14.64 5.07
CA ASP A 685 -9.46 -13.51 4.26
C ASP A 685 -8.91 -13.59 2.82
N HIS A 686 -8.75 -12.44 2.17
CA HIS A 686 -8.19 -12.34 0.82
C HIS A 686 -6.76 -12.88 0.72
N ASN A 687 -5.95 -12.70 1.77
CA ASN A 687 -4.58 -13.19 1.86
C ASN A 687 -4.46 -14.17 3.05
N MET A 688 -3.80 -15.29 2.84
CA MET A 688 -3.51 -16.25 3.90
C MET A 688 -2.41 -15.70 4.80
N ARG A 689 -2.64 -15.77 6.11
CA ARG A 689 -1.75 -15.22 7.12
C ARG A 689 -0.99 -16.32 7.86
N GLY A 690 0.14 -15.95 8.47
CA GLY A 690 0.95 -16.86 9.25
C GLY A 690 1.30 -18.14 8.50
N HIS A 691 1.28 -19.26 9.16
CA HIS A 691 1.66 -20.55 8.59
C HIS A 691 0.70 -21.04 7.50
N ALA A 692 -0.54 -20.54 7.44
CA ALA A 692 -1.44 -20.82 6.32
C ALA A 692 -0.87 -20.37 4.97
N SER A 693 -0.04 -19.32 4.95
CA SER A 693 0.69 -18.89 3.76
C SER A 693 1.74 -19.91 3.30
N VAL A 694 2.42 -20.59 4.22
CA VAL A 694 3.34 -21.69 3.91
C VAL A 694 2.56 -22.84 3.26
N HIS A 695 1.45 -23.24 3.87
CA HIS A 695 0.58 -24.29 3.34
C HIS A 695 0.07 -23.94 1.92
N LEU A 696 -0.33 -22.69 1.69
CA LEU A 696 -0.74 -22.18 0.39
C LEU A 696 0.36 -22.36 -0.66
N HIS A 697 1.59 -21.93 -0.36
CA HIS A 697 2.69 -21.99 -1.32
C HIS A 697 3.18 -23.41 -1.55
N GLU A 698 3.06 -24.30 -0.58
CA GLU A 698 3.25 -25.75 -0.80
C GLU A 698 2.22 -26.30 -1.80
N ARG A 699 0.95 -25.91 -1.66
CA ARG A 699 -0.13 -26.34 -2.55
C ARG A 699 0.08 -25.82 -3.98
N ILE A 700 0.42 -24.54 -4.13
CA ILE A 700 0.74 -23.94 -5.43
C ILE A 700 1.91 -24.68 -6.10
N THR A 701 2.99 -24.88 -5.37
CA THR A 701 4.19 -25.56 -5.88
C THR A 701 3.89 -27.00 -6.29
N ARG A 702 3.18 -27.76 -5.45
CA ARG A 702 2.80 -29.14 -5.74
C ARG A 702 1.97 -29.25 -7.02
N TYR A 703 1.05 -28.30 -7.25
CA TYR A 703 0.21 -28.32 -8.44
C TYR A 703 1.04 -28.20 -9.73
N PHE A 704 2.05 -27.33 -9.73
CA PHE A 704 3.00 -27.25 -10.84
C PHE A 704 3.88 -28.50 -10.94
N ASP A 705 4.38 -29.03 -9.84
CA ASP A 705 5.19 -30.25 -9.84
C ASP A 705 4.40 -31.43 -10.42
N ASP A 706 3.14 -31.58 -10.07
CA ASP A 706 2.30 -32.70 -10.50
C ASP A 706 1.90 -32.63 -12.00
N PHE A 707 1.69 -31.42 -12.53
CA PHE A 707 1.06 -31.25 -13.84
C PHE A 707 1.91 -30.52 -14.89
N LEU A 708 2.95 -29.80 -14.50
CA LEU A 708 3.80 -29.07 -15.44
C LEU A 708 5.19 -29.70 -15.61
N LYS A 709 5.74 -30.26 -14.55
CA LYS A 709 7.12 -30.73 -14.51
C LYS A 709 7.35 -32.13 -15.13
N PRO A 710 6.44 -33.08 -15.03
CA PRO A 710 6.67 -34.45 -15.52
C PRO A 710 7.06 -34.57 -16.99
#